data_04325f60f3963406062d70134fc33320
#
_entry.id   04325f60f3963406062d70134fc33320
#
_cell.length_a   1.000
_cell.length_b   1.000
_cell.length_c   1.000
_cell.angle_alpha   90.00
_cell.angle_beta   90.00
_cell.angle_gamma   90.00
#
_symmetry.space_group_name_H-M   'P 1'
#
loop_
_entity.id
_entity.type
_entity.pdbx_description
1 polymer ?
#
loop_
_entity_poly.entity_id
_entity_poly.type
_entity_poly.pdbx_seq_one_letter_code
_entity_poly.pdbx_strand_id
1 'polypeptide(L)'
;MRKDTKKVEIALVNVRVFIYHNRAAFDGEGPIPQTSKGRGNASMNTVLMMISLLGGLAMFLYGMEIMGDGLKQGSGEALKKFLGKLTQNAFLGLLTGTLVTAIIQSSTATIVLTVGLIGAGILNLRQAVSIVLGANIGTTVTAQIIRLMDLETSGNSVLVFFKPDTLAPLALIAGIILFMFIKKSSTKNVGMICLGFGILFSGLLAMTSAVEPLAESREFAAVLERFSTMPVLGIFTGLALTVIVQSSSAMVGILQALSSTGAMTFDLVYPIVMGINLGTCVTTAMVCSIGTSKDAKRTGIVHILFNCVGTVLFMLGMTLLKQAGAMPRLWGSIVDSGAIANFQTLFNLLTAVVLLPFTSLLVKISYRMVKPDPVKEDRYPELAPLDKKLMISPAVALAEVTHCVAAMAKAARDNVGLSLAQFTEFSQERSDDINDCEEKLDRFADNADNYLIELSRSIETQKDKHQLNMLMQCVPNLERIGDYATNFNEMAQELSESEYSFSPAAQEELHILGDAVMEILRLTMEALQNDSFSTACRIEPLEEVIDDMVLLLKDRHTARLCQGVCSINAGLIFMDALTYLERAADQCSSIAMLILSKDNEAIMKNHHHYLQVLHSSGDQSYLAEQENRRQQYLAPLEHIQY
;
A
#
# COMPACT_ATOMS: atom_id res chain seq x y z
N MET A 1 -7.24 -10.31 -17.40
CA MET A 1 -6.98 -10.57 -18.83
C MET A 1 -8.04 -9.99 -19.80
N ARG A 2 -9.35 -10.24 -19.63
CA ARG A 2 -10.38 -9.66 -20.54
C ARG A 2 -10.63 -8.13 -20.39
N LYS A 3 -10.35 -7.54 -19.22
CA LYS A 3 -10.51 -6.08 -19.00
C LYS A 3 -9.36 -5.26 -19.57
N ASP A 4 -8.16 -5.81 -19.57
CA ASP A 4 -6.96 -5.10 -20.04
C ASP A 4 -6.85 -5.10 -21.56
N THR A 5 -7.27 -6.19 -22.23
CA THR A 5 -7.41 -6.20 -23.70
C THR A 5 -8.42 -5.18 -24.20
N LYS A 6 -9.53 -4.94 -23.49
CA LYS A 6 -10.50 -3.89 -23.87
C LYS A 6 -9.94 -2.48 -23.72
N LYS A 7 -9.11 -2.23 -22.67
CA LYS A 7 -8.45 -0.92 -22.49
C LYS A 7 -7.47 -0.64 -23.63
N VAL A 8 -6.73 -1.64 -24.07
CA VAL A 8 -5.78 -1.54 -25.19
C VAL A 8 -6.48 -1.40 -26.54
N GLU A 9 -7.61 -2.08 -26.77
CA GLU A 9 -8.41 -1.91 -27.99
C GLU A 9 -8.97 -0.49 -28.11
N ILE A 10 -9.44 0.11 -27.01
CA ILE A 10 -9.91 1.50 -27.00
C ILE A 10 -8.75 2.45 -27.28
N ALA A 11 -7.55 2.20 -26.75
CA ALA A 11 -6.37 3.00 -27.03
C ALA A 11 -5.94 2.93 -28.52
N LEU A 12 -6.00 1.73 -29.12
CA LEU A 12 -5.67 1.55 -30.55
C LEU A 12 -6.67 2.21 -31.50
N VAL A 13 -7.95 2.22 -31.14
CA VAL A 13 -8.99 2.94 -31.91
C VAL A 13 -8.74 4.44 -31.85
N ASN A 14 -8.41 4.96 -30.67
CA ASN A 14 -8.12 6.41 -30.50
C ASN A 14 -6.83 6.82 -31.24
N VAL A 15 -5.79 5.99 -31.24
CA VAL A 15 -4.55 6.22 -32.01
C VAL A 15 -4.83 6.19 -33.53
N ARG A 16 -5.68 5.29 -34.02
CA ARG A 16 -6.09 5.25 -35.44
C ARG A 16 -6.84 6.51 -35.85
N VAL A 17 -7.76 6.98 -35.02
CA VAL A 17 -8.52 8.24 -35.31
C VAL A 17 -7.58 9.44 -35.32
N PHE A 18 -6.60 9.48 -34.40
CA PHE A 18 -5.61 10.57 -34.34
C PHE A 18 -4.67 10.59 -35.56
N ILE A 19 -4.17 9.43 -36.00
CA ILE A 19 -3.31 9.31 -37.21
C ILE A 19 -4.09 9.71 -38.45
N TYR A 20 -5.38 9.40 -38.55
CA TYR A 20 -6.21 9.75 -39.71
C TYR A 20 -6.50 11.26 -39.76
N HIS A 21 -6.65 11.90 -38.62
CA HIS A 21 -6.93 13.36 -38.55
C HIS A 21 -5.68 14.22 -38.84
N ASN A 22 -4.50 13.75 -38.44
CA ASN A 22 -3.25 14.47 -38.68
C ASN A 22 -2.61 14.17 -40.05
N ARG A 23 -3.12 13.20 -40.82
CA ARG A 23 -2.63 12.92 -42.18
C ARG A 23 -2.84 14.10 -43.12
N ALA A 24 -3.88 14.90 -42.90
CA ALA A 24 -4.13 16.14 -43.66
C ALA A 24 -3.13 17.27 -43.37
N ALA A 25 -2.40 17.20 -42.25
CA ALA A 25 -1.36 18.18 -41.91
C ALA A 25 0.02 17.81 -42.48
N PHE A 26 0.22 16.54 -42.92
CA PHE A 26 1.48 16.04 -43.49
C PHE A 26 1.55 16.13 -45.01
N ASP A 27 0.39 16.19 -45.69
CA ASP A 27 0.33 16.39 -47.16
C ASP A 27 0.32 17.92 -47.42
N GLY A 28 1.51 18.50 -47.57
CA GLY A 28 1.73 19.94 -47.75
C GLY A 28 0.97 20.53 -48.94
N GLU A 29 -0.27 20.89 -48.76
CA GLU A 29 -1.01 21.75 -49.66
C GLU A 29 -0.95 23.21 -49.17
N GLY A 30 -0.51 24.09 -50.08
CA GLY A 30 -0.21 25.50 -49.88
C GLY A 30 -1.38 26.37 -49.41
N PRO A 31 -1.17 27.67 -49.20
CA PRO A 31 -2.08 28.53 -48.45
C PRO A 31 -3.42 28.71 -49.16
N ILE A 32 -4.50 28.41 -48.45
CA ILE A 32 -5.88 28.65 -48.85
C ILE A 32 -6.11 30.18 -48.88
N PRO A 33 -6.71 30.77 -49.96
CA PRO A 33 -6.93 32.20 -50.04
C PRO A 33 -7.93 32.69 -48.98
N GLN A 34 -7.56 33.75 -48.28
CA GLN A 34 -8.44 34.44 -47.34
C GLN A 34 -9.63 35.05 -48.08
N THR A 35 -10.82 34.49 -47.90
CA THR A 35 -12.07 35.17 -48.24
C THR A 35 -12.88 35.45 -46.96
N SER A 36 -13.21 36.71 -46.82
CA SER A 36 -13.97 37.35 -45.75
C SER A 36 -15.28 36.65 -45.36
N LYS A 37 -15.29 35.99 -44.19
CA LYS A 37 -16.50 35.77 -43.36
C LYS A 37 -16.10 35.63 -41.88
N GLY A 38 -15.97 36.77 -41.21
CA GLY A 38 -15.09 36.91 -40.04
C GLY A 38 -15.69 36.67 -38.65
N ARG A 39 -16.85 36.09 -38.45
CA ARG A 39 -17.34 35.80 -37.05
C ARG A 39 -17.76 34.36 -36.80
N GLY A 40 -18.22 33.61 -37.78
CA GLY A 40 -18.59 32.21 -37.61
C GLY A 40 -17.37 31.27 -37.52
N ASN A 41 -16.28 31.59 -38.25
CA ASN A 41 -15.07 30.76 -38.26
C ASN A 41 -14.22 30.90 -36.96
N ALA A 42 -14.23 32.07 -36.31
CA ALA A 42 -13.48 32.28 -35.07
C ALA A 42 -14.04 31.44 -33.92
N SER A 43 -15.36 31.35 -33.78
CA SER A 43 -15.99 30.50 -32.72
C SER A 43 -15.78 29.00 -33.00
N MET A 44 -15.81 28.56 -34.25
CA MET A 44 -15.57 27.17 -34.64
C MET A 44 -14.10 26.77 -34.38
N ASN A 45 -13.15 27.64 -34.75
CA ASN A 45 -11.73 27.39 -34.48
C ASN A 45 -11.43 27.29 -32.96
N THR A 46 -12.06 28.16 -32.16
CA THR A 46 -11.93 28.11 -30.69
C THR A 46 -12.50 26.81 -30.13
N VAL A 47 -13.65 26.34 -30.63
CA VAL A 47 -14.24 25.04 -30.20
C VAL A 47 -13.34 23.88 -30.59
N LEU A 48 -12.79 23.86 -31.81
CA LEU A 48 -11.86 22.80 -32.24
C LEU A 48 -10.56 22.82 -31.43
N MET A 49 -10.03 23.99 -31.13
CA MET A 49 -8.87 24.15 -30.23
C MET A 49 -9.15 23.59 -28.83
N MET A 50 -10.30 23.90 -28.24
CA MET A 50 -10.69 23.35 -26.92
C MET A 50 -10.85 21.83 -26.95
N ILE A 51 -11.44 21.27 -28.00
CA ILE A 51 -11.57 19.82 -28.19
C ILE A 51 -10.18 19.17 -28.29
N SER A 52 -9.26 19.76 -29.07
CA SER A 52 -7.89 19.25 -29.21
C SER A 52 -7.10 19.35 -27.91
N LEU A 53 -7.25 20.46 -27.19
CA LEU A 53 -6.61 20.64 -25.88
C LEU A 53 -7.13 19.60 -24.83
N LEU A 54 -8.44 19.44 -24.76
CA LEU A 54 -9.06 18.44 -23.84
C LEU A 54 -8.72 17.01 -24.27
N GLY A 55 -8.67 16.72 -25.56
CA GLY A 55 -8.24 15.43 -26.10
C GLY A 55 -6.77 15.13 -25.76
N GLY A 56 -5.89 16.11 -25.95
CA GLY A 56 -4.49 16.01 -25.54
C GLY A 56 -4.33 15.81 -24.03
N LEU A 57 -5.11 16.55 -23.23
CA LEU A 57 -5.14 16.38 -21.77
C LEU A 57 -5.61 14.97 -21.36
N ALA A 58 -6.64 14.44 -22.02
CA ALA A 58 -7.13 13.09 -21.75
C ALA A 58 -6.06 12.02 -22.06
N MET A 59 -5.34 12.17 -23.18
CA MET A 59 -4.21 11.29 -23.53
C MET A 59 -3.06 11.44 -22.52
N PHE A 60 -2.73 12.65 -22.12
CA PHE A 60 -1.69 12.92 -21.13
C PHE A 60 -2.01 12.24 -19.79
N LEU A 61 -3.24 12.41 -19.26
CA LEU A 61 -3.69 11.80 -18.02
C LEU A 61 -3.68 10.27 -18.11
N TYR A 62 -4.17 9.71 -19.19
CA TYR A 62 -4.21 8.27 -19.41
C TYR A 62 -2.80 7.67 -19.56
N GLY A 63 -1.91 8.35 -20.27
CA GLY A 63 -0.50 7.96 -20.38
C GLY A 63 0.21 7.96 -19.03
N MET A 64 -0.06 8.96 -18.19
CA MET A 64 0.45 9.05 -16.82
C MET A 64 -0.07 7.90 -15.95
N GLU A 65 -1.36 7.55 -16.07
CA GLU A 65 -1.96 6.43 -15.32
C GLU A 65 -1.32 5.09 -15.71
N ILE A 66 -1.19 4.79 -17.02
CA ILE A 66 -0.56 3.55 -17.51
C ILE A 66 0.90 3.47 -17.07
N MET A 67 1.65 4.57 -17.18
CA MET A 67 3.05 4.64 -16.76
C MET A 67 3.18 4.40 -15.25
N GLY A 68 2.31 5.03 -14.46
CA GLY A 68 2.26 4.87 -13.01
C GLY A 68 1.92 3.43 -12.60
N ASP A 69 0.97 2.79 -13.27
CA ASP A 69 0.61 1.40 -13.01
C ASP A 69 1.76 0.43 -13.35
N GLY A 70 2.46 0.65 -14.47
CA GLY A 70 3.65 -0.11 -14.82
C GLY A 70 4.79 0.04 -13.80
N LEU A 71 4.99 1.25 -13.29
CA LEU A 71 5.98 1.54 -12.22
C LEU A 71 5.59 0.89 -10.89
N LYS A 72 4.32 0.97 -10.46
CA LYS A 72 3.83 0.33 -9.23
C LYS A 72 4.02 -1.18 -9.26
N GLN A 73 3.60 -1.83 -10.35
CA GLN A 73 3.72 -3.29 -10.50
C GLN A 73 5.17 -3.74 -10.59
N GLY A 74 6.00 -2.97 -11.32
CA GLY A 74 7.44 -3.27 -11.46
C GLY A 74 8.25 -3.05 -10.19
N SER A 75 7.78 -2.21 -9.28
CA SER A 75 8.53 -1.76 -8.09
C SER A 75 8.01 -2.35 -6.77
N GLY A 76 7.08 -3.30 -6.78
CA GLY A 76 6.41 -3.82 -5.58
C GLY A 76 7.38 -4.33 -4.50
N GLU A 77 8.43 -5.08 -4.88
CA GLU A 77 9.44 -5.53 -3.92
C GLU A 77 10.32 -4.39 -3.38
N ALA A 78 10.67 -3.42 -4.23
CA ALA A 78 11.40 -2.24 -3.79
C ALA A 78 10.57 -1.42 -2.80
N LEU A 79 9.28 -1.24 -3.08
CA LEU A 79 8.35 -0.53 -2.20
C LEU A 79 8.24 -1.21 -0.83
N LYS A 80 8.05 -2.54 -0.78
CA LYS A 80 8.07 -3.33 0.47
C LYS A 80 9.37 -3.12 1.25
N LYS A 81 10.52 -3.17 0.58
CA LYS A 81 11.84 -3.02 1.19
C LYS A 81 12.10 -1.62 1.73
N PHE A 82 11.61 -0.57 1.04
CA PHE A 82 11.70 0.81 1.50
C PHE A 82 10.80 1.05 2.72
N LEU A 83 9.55 0.57 2.68
CA LEU A 83 8.61 0.68 3.79
C LEU A 83 9.08 -0.11 5.03
N GLY A 84 9.65 -1.32 4.84
CA GLY A 84 10.19 -2.14 5.94
C GLY A 84 11.47 -1.56 6.59
N LYS A 85 12.18 -0.62 5.92
CA LYS A 85 13.35 0.08 6.47
C LYS A 85 13.02 1.44 7.09
N LEU A 86 11.76 1.75 7.31
CA LEU A 86 11.30 3.00 7.92
C LEU A 86 11.83 3.11 9.35
N THR A 87 12.97 3.76 9.46
CA THR A 87 13.61 4.12 10.73
C THR A 87 13.01 5.41 11.28
N GLN A 88 13.24 5.68 12.57
CA GLN A 88 12.83 6.95 13.22
C GLN A 88 13.55 8.20 12.66
N ASN A 89 14.40 8.04 11.62
CA ASN A 89 15.14 9.12 11.00
C ASN A 89 14.26 9.88 10.00
N ALA A 90 14.02 11.16 10.30
CA ALA A 90 13.20 12.05 9.46
C ALA A 90 13.74 12.20 8.03
N PHE A 91 15.06 12.15 7.83
CA PHE A 91 15.67 12.23 6.50
C PHE A 91 15.37 10.99 5.65
N LEU A 92 15.43 9.79 6.25
CA LEU A 92 15.05 8.56 5.54
C LEU A 92 13.55 8.53 5.22
N GLY A 93 12.71 9.03 6.13
CA GLY A 93 11.27 9.20 5.86
C GLY A 93 11.00 10.12 4.66
N LEU A 94 11.70 11.25 4.59
CA LEU A 94 11.62 12.19 3.47
C LEU A 94 12.07 11.51 2.15
N LEU A 95 13.20 10.79 2.16
CA LEU A 95 13.68 10.08 0.97
C LEU A 95 12.69 8.98 0.54
N THR A 96 12.13 8.24 1.49
CA THR A 96 11.11 7.22 1.22
C THR A 96 9.87 7.85 0.60
N GLY A 97 9.33 8.93 1.17
CA GLY A 97 8.19 9.64 0.60
C GLY A 97 8.44 10.15 -0.81
N THR A 98 9.65 10.67 -1.07
CA THR A 98 10.07 11.11 -2.41
C THR A 98 10.08 9.95 -3.40
N LEU A 99 10.71 8.83 -3.05
CA LEU A 99 10.81 7.65 -3.93
C LEU A 99 9.45 6.99 -4.16
N VAL A 100 8.67 6.82 -3.09
CA VAL A 100 7.32 6.23 -3.18
C VAL A 100 6.43 7.06 -4.10
N THR A 101 6.44 8.39 -3.94
CA THR A 101 5.64 9.27 -4.80
C THR A 101 6.15 9.29 -6.23
N ALA A 102 7.47 9.29 -6.46
CA ALA A 102 8.05 9.18 -7.79
C ALA A 102 7.64 7.88 -8.52
N ILE A 103 7.52 6.78 -7.78
CA ILE A 103 7.06 5.47 -8.29
C ILE A 103 5.55 5.48 -8.52
N ILE A 104 4.76 5.90 -7.52
CA ILE A 104 3.29 5.90 -7.59
C ILE A 104 2.77 7.00 -8.51
N GLN A 105 3.55 8.04 -8.78
CA GLN A 105 3.20 9.23 -9.58
C GLN A 105 2.00 10.01 -9.02
N SER A 106 1.72 9.85 -7.71
CA SER A 106 0.62 10.51 -7.01
C SER A 106 0.97 10.77 -5.55
N SER A 107 1.10 12.02 -5.16
CA SER A 107 1.32 12.41 -3.75
C SER A 107 0.09 12.11 -2.88
N THR A 108 -1.11 12.30 -3.40
CA THR A 108 -2.35 11.96 -2.68
C THR A 108 -2.40 10.46 -2.37
N ALA A 109 -2.09 9.60 -3.35
CA ALA A 109 -2.02 8.15 -3.14
C ALA A 109 -0.95 7.76 -2.11
N THR A 110 0.22 8.41 -2.14
CA THR A 110 1.28 8.20 -1.14
C THR A 110 0.83 8.60 0.27
N ILE A 111 0.11 9.72 0.40
CA ILE A 111 -0.44 10.17 1.69
C ILE A 111 -1.50 9.18 2.19
N VAL A 112 -2.40 8.72 1.32
CA VAL A 112 -3.42 7.71 1.65
C VAL A 112 -2.77 6.41 2.14
N LEU A 113 -1.72 5.95 1.43
CA LEU A 113 -0.93 4.79 1.84
C LEU A 113 -0.28 5.00 3.21
N THR A 114 0.31 6.18 3.43
CA THR A 114 0.94 6.54 4.71
C THR A 114 -0.08 6.54 5.86
N VAL A 115 -1.29 7.04 5.60
CA VAL A 115 -2.41 7.04 6.54
C VAL A 115 -2.84 5.62 6.89
N GLY A 116 -2.96 4.73 5.89
CA GLY A 116 -3.27 3.32 6.11
C GLY A 116 -2.21 2.64 6.98
N LEU A 117 -0.92 2.89 6.72
CA LEU A 117 0.19 2.35 7.53
C LEU A 117 0.20 2.88 8.98
N ILE A 118 -0.30 4.10 9.22
CA ILE A 118 -0.51 4.59 10.60
C ILE A 118 -1.67 3.84 11.25
N GLY A 119 -2.78 3.67 10.53
CA GLY A 119 -3.95 2.93 11.01
C GLY A 119 -3.60 1.50 11.40
N ALA A 120 -2.70 0.89 10.64
CA ALA A 120 -2.15 -0.44 10.87
C ALA A 120 -1.09 -0.51 12.00
N GLY A 121 -0.73 0.60 12.64
CA GLY A 121 0.30 0.62 13.68
C GLY A 121 1.74 0.48 13.17
N ILE A 122 1.96 0.34 11.86
CA ILE A 122 3.29 0.18 11.25
C ILE A 122 4.09 1.48 11.32
N LEU A 123 3.41 2.62 11.20
CA LEU A 123 4.01 3.95 11.25
C LEU A 123 3.45 4.77 12.40
N ASN A 124 4.32 5.52 13.06
CA ASN A 124 3.86 6.59 13.92
C ASN A 124 3.69 7.92 13.15
N LEU A 125 2.90 8.84 13.70
CA LEU A 125 2.61 10.12 13.06
C LEU A 125 3.88 10.93 12.73
N ARG A 126 4.95 10.85 13.52
CA ARG A 126 6.20 11.57 13.28
C ARG A 126 6.93 11.07 12.03
N GLN A 127 6.92 9.75 11.80
CA GLN A 127 7.45 9.13 10.59
C GLN A 127 6.61 9.53 9.37
N ALA A 128 5.29 9.50 9.51
CA ALA A 128 4.34 9.91 8.48
C ALA A 128 4.55 11.36 8.03
N VAL A 129 4.78 12.27 8.95
CA VAL A 129 5.10 13.67 8.63
C VAL A 129 6.30 13.77 7.68
N SER A 130 7.36 13.03 7.95
CA SER A 130 8.57 13.04 7.10
C SER A 130 8.29 12.47 5.70
N ILE A 131 7.46 11.43 5.61
CA ILE A 131 7.02 10.85 4.33
C ILE A 131 6.19 11.86 3.54
N VAL A 132 5.27 12.56 4.18
CA VAL A 132 4.45 13.61 3.54
C VAL A 132 5.32 14.74 2.99
N LEU A 133 6.34 15.19 3.74
CA LEU A 133 7.30 16.17 3.23
C LEU A 133 7.99 15.66 1.96
N GLY A 134 8.42 14.40 1.96
CA GLY A 134 9.04 13.75 0.80
C GLY A 134 8.08 13.56 -0.37
N ALA A 135 6.82 13.26 -0.11
CA ALA A 135 5.80 13.08 -1.15
C ALA A 135 5.62 14.33 -2.01
N ASN A 136 5.70 15.53 -1.41
CA ASN A 136 5.65 16.77 -2.16
C ASN A 136 6.87 16.95 -3.10
N ILE A 137 8.07 16.53 -2.68
CA ILE A 137 9.25 16.52 -3.57
C ILE A 137 9.05 15.49 -4.69
N GLY A 138 8.56 14.28 -4.38
CA GLY A 138 8.35 13.21 -5.36
C GLY A 138 7.39 13.59 -6.49
N THR A 139 6.41 14.45 -6.22
CA THR A 139 5.49 14.99 -7.24
C THR A 139 6.22 15.75 -8.35
N THR A 140 7.36 16.35 -8.07
CA THR A 140 8.11 17.13 -9.06
C THR A 140 8.78 16.27 -10.12
N VAL A 141 8.94 14.96 -9.89
CA VAL A 141 9.55 14.03 -10.85
C VAL A 141 8.76 14.01 -12.15
N THR A 142 7.42 14.08 -12.09
CA THR A 142 6.58 14.16 -13.30
C THR A 142 6.91 15.41 -14.14
N ALA A 143 7.04 16.57 -13.52
CA ALA A 143 7.40 17.80 -14.21
C ALA A 143 8.82 17.73 -14.82
N GLN A 144 9.76 17.06 -14.16
CA GLN A 144 11.11 16.84 -14.68
C GLN A 144 11.13 15.86 -15.87
N ILE A 145 10.21 14.89 -15.91
CA ILE A 145 10.02 14.02 -17.09
C ILE A 145 9.50 14.86 -18.27
N ILE A 146 8.50 15.72 -18.04
CA ILE A 146 7.92 16.57 -19.07
C ILE A 146 8.95 17.58 -19.62
N ARG A 147 9.90 18.02 -18.81
CA ARG A 147 11.03 18.88 -19.22
C ARG A 147 11.79 18.36 -20.45
N LEU A 148 11.75 17.05 -20.73
CA LEU A 148 12.37 16.47 -21.92
C LEU A 148 11.89 17.14 -23.23
N MET A 149 10.76 17.87 -23.21
CA MET A 149 10.28 18.64 -24.36
C MET A 149 11.24 19.74 -24.83
N ASP A 150 12.00 20.32 -23.88
CA ASP A 150 12.86 21.49 -24.18
C ASP A 150 14.29 21.06 -24.59
N LEU A 151 14.52 19.78 -24.91
CA LEU A 151 15.82 19.33 -25.37
C LEU A 151 16.18 20.01 -26.71
N GLU A 152 16.93 21.12 -26.64
CA GLU A 152 17.53 21.75 -27.80
C GLU A 152 18.68 20.90 -28.33
N THR A 153 18.56 20.44 -29.57
CA THR A 153 19.60 19.69 -30.27
C THR A 153 20.39 20.60 -31.18
N SER A 154 21.40 21.29 -30.64
CA SER A 154 22.37 21.97 -31.46
C SER A 154 23.37 20.98 -32.08
N GLY A 155 23.06 20.50 -33.29
CA GLY A 155 24.06 19.87 -34.17
C GLY A 155 24.44 18.41 -33.99
N ASN A 156 24.02 17.71 -32.93
CA ASN A 156 24.33 16.31 -32.73
C ASN A 156 23.19 15.37 -33.14
N SER A 157 23.38 14.60 -34.21
CA SER A 157 22.40 13.65 -34.76
C SER A 157 21.84 12.62 -33.75
N VAL A 158 22.59 12.25 -32.74
CA VAL A 158 22.16 11.27 -31.72
C VAL A 158 21.16 11.86 -30.75
N LEU A 159 21.25 13.15 -30.41
CA LEU A 159 20.32 13.80 -29.48
C LEU A 159 18.91 13.97 -30.07
N VAL A 160 18.75 13.91 -31.39
CA VAL A 160 17.44 13.98 -32.08
C VAL A 160 16.55 12.79 -31.66
N PHE A 161 17.14 11.59 -31.37
CA PHE A 161 16.37 10.44 -30.91
C PHE A 161 15.79 10.61 -29.51
N PHE A 162 16.31 11.54 -28.73
CA PHE A 162 15.80 11.83 -27.37
C PHE A 162 14.76 12.96 -27.34
N LYS A 163 14.46 13.59 -28.49
CA LYS A 163 13.35 14.52 -28.56
C LYS A 163 12.01 13.81 -28.40
N PRO A 164 11.02 14.43 -27.73
CA PRO A 164 9.70 13.86 -27.55
C PRO A 164 9.04 13.40 -28.84
N ASP A 165 9.21 14.18 -29.93
CA ASP A 165 8.64 13.87 -31.27
C ASP A 165 9.12 12.52 -31.83
N THR A 166 10.34 12.09 -31.47
CA THR A 166 10.91 10.81 -31.90
C THR A 166 10.84 9.77 -30.81
N LEU A 167 11.06 10.16 -29.56
CA LEU A 167 11.09 9.26 -28.42
C LEU A 167 9.70 8.69 -28.10
N ALA A 168 8.62 9.50 -28.21
CA ALA A 168 7.27 9.04 -27.92
C ALA A 168 6.81 7.92 -28.88
N PRO A 169 6.91 8.04 -30.21
CA PRO A 169 6.61 6.93 -31.13
C PRO A 169 7.50 5.71 -30.91
N LEU A 170 8.80 5.89 -30.63
CA LEU A 170 9.70 4.77 -30.33
C LEU A 170 9.29 4.04 -29.04
N ALA A 171 8.93 4.79 -28.01
CA ALA A 171 8.44 4.23 -26.77
C ALA A 171 7.12 3.47 -26.97
N LEU A 172 6.19 3.97 -27.80
CA LEU A 172 4.96 3.28 -28.17
C LEU A 172 5.25 1.95 -28.88
N ILE A 173 6.16 1.95 -29.86
CA ILE A 173 6.53 0.74 -30.60
C ILE A 173 7.18 -0.28 -29.64
N ALA A 174 8.17 0.13 -28.87
CA ALA A 174 8.82 -0.72 -27.89
C ALA A 174 7.82 -1.24 -26.85
N GLY A 175 6.97 -0.38 -26.35
CA GLY A 175 5.95 -0.70 -25.36
C GLY A 175 4.95 -1.75 -25.84
N ILE A 176 4.42 -1.60 -27.07
CA ILE A 176 3.51 -2.57 -27.68
C ILE A 176 4.20 -3.93 -27.87
N ILE A 177 5.44 -3.94 -28.36
CA ILE A 177 6.20 -5.19 -28.56
C ILE A 177 6.41 -5.90 -27.21
N LEU A 178 6.87 -5.19 -26.20
CA LEU A 178 7.11 -5.77 -24.87
C LEU A 178 5.82 -6.25 -24.20
N PHE A 179 4.72 -5.51 -24.35
CA PHE A 179 3.44 -5.82 -23.71
C PHE A 179 2.72 -6.99 -24.38
N MET A 180 2.68 -7.03 -25.73
CA MET A 180 1.89 -8.03 -26.49
C MET A 180 2.65 -9.33 -26.74
N PHE A 181 3.95 -9.26 -27.05
CA PHE A 181 4.69 -10.43 -27.53
C PHE A 181 5.50 -11.14 -26.46
N ILE A 182 5.73 -10.52 -25.28
CA ILE A 182 6.52 -11.13 -24.21
C ILE A 182 5.60 -11.54 -23.06
N LYS A 183 5.67 -12.82 -22.67
CA LYS A 183 4.80 -13.40 -21.63
C LYS A 183 5.25 -13.11 -20.19
N LYS A 184 6.52 -12.71 -19.97
CA LYS A 184 7.09 -12.47 -18.65
C LYS A 184 6.49 -11.20 -18.02
N SER A 185 5.91 -11.31 -16.82
CA SER A 185 5.23 -10.21 -16.12
C SER A 185 6.12 -8.97 -15.94
N SER A 186 7.35 -9.14 -15.49
CA SER A 186 8.31 -8.04 -15.32
C SER A 186 8.57 -7.25 -16.61
N THR A 187 8.59 -7.93 -17.76
CA THR A 187 8.80 -7.30 -19.08
C THR A 187 7.53 -6.58 -19.56
N LYS A 188 6.36 -7.11 -19.23
CA LYS A 188 5.08 -6.43 -19.51
C LYS A 188 4.97 -5.11 -18.75
N ASN A 189 5.45 -5.05 -17.50
CA ASN A 189 5.47 -3.82 -16.71
C ASN A 189 6.35 -2.75 -17.36
N VAL A 190 7.53 -3.14 -17.88
CA VAL A 190 8.37 -2.24 -18.69
C VAL A 190 7.64 -1.80 -19.96
N GLY A 191 6.92 -2.72 -20.62
CA GLY A 191 6.07 -2.40 -21.76
C GLY A 191 5.00 -1.36 -21.42
N MET A 192 4.33 -1.48 -20.28
CA MET A 192 3.36 -0.49 -19.79
C MET A 192 4.00 0.87 -19.52
N ILE A 193 5.19 0.90 -18.91
CA ILE A 193 5.93 2.16 -18.70
C ILE A 193 6.23 2.84 -20.02
N CYS A 194 6.72 2.09 -21.02
CA CYS A 194 7.01 2.63 -22.35
C CYS A 194 5.74 3.12 -23.07
N LEU A 195 4.64 2.37 -23.01
CA LEU A 195 3.35 2.76 -23.58
C LEU A 195 2.82 4.03 -22.92
N GLY A 196 2.81 4.05 -21.57
CA GLY A 196 2.35 5.20 -20.81
C GLY A 196 3.17 6.46 -21.11
N PHE A 197 4.50 6.33 -21.17
CA PHE A 197 5.40 7.42 -21.57
C PHE A 197 5.08 7.94 -22.98
N GLY A 198 4.93 7.05 -23.96
CA GLY A 198 4.64 7.44 -25.33
C GLY A 198 3.28 8.11 -25.48
N ILE A 199 2.23 7.62 -24.81
CA ILE A 199 0.88 8.23 -24.81
C ILE A 199 0.91 9.59 -24.10
N LEU A 200 1.61 9.70 -22.95
CA LEU A 200 1.78 10.95 -22.19
C LEU A 200 2.37 12.05 -23.08
N PHE A 201 3.49 11.77 -23.74
CA PHE A 201 4.14 12.76 -24.62
C PHE A 201 3.33 13.07 -25.87
N SER A 202 2.63 12.08 -26.44
CA SER A 202 1.72 12.32 -27.56
C SER A 202 0.58 13.27 -27.16
N GLY A 203 0.02 13.09 -25.96
CA GLY A 203 -0.99 13.99 -25.40
C GLY A 203 -0.44 15.40 -25.17
N LEU A 204 0.78 15.49 -24.66
CA LEU A 204 1.45 16.78 -24.41
C LEU A 204 1.74 17.52 -25.69
N LEU A 205 2.25 16.85 -26.73
CA LEU A 205 2.45 17.44 -28.07
C LEU A 205 1.13 17.91 -28.68
N ALA A 206 0.05 17.15 -28.51
CA ALA A 206 -1.28 17.57 -28.96
C ALA A 206 -1.77 18.81 -28.20
N MET A 207 -1.54 18.93 -26.91
CA MET A 207 -1.85 20.15 -26.14
C MET A 207 -1.04 21.34 -26.62
N THR A 208 0.28 21.14 -26.81
CA THR A 208 1.17 22.21 -27.33
C THR A 208 0.70 22.73 -28.67
N SER A 209 0.41 21.83 -29.61
CA SER A 209 -0.11 22.23 -30.94
C SER A 209 -1.48 22.93 -30.87
N ALA A 210 -2.33 22.53 -29.91
CA ALA A 210 -3.64 23.16 -29.71
C ALA A 210 -3.53 24.61 -29.19
N VAL A 211 -2.52 24.90 -28.34
CA VAL A 211 -2.35 26.25 -27.75
C VAL A 211 -1.47 27.18 -28.56
N GLU A 212 -0.73 26.67 -29.54
CA GLU A 212 0.16 27.48 -30.42
C GLU A 212 -0.54 28.72 -31.02
N PRO A 213 -1.80 28.64 -31.53
CA PRO A 213 -2.50 29.81 -32.06
C PRO A 213 -2.79 30.91 -31.02
N LEU A 214 -2.74 30.58 -29.71
CA LEU A 214 -2.94 31.59 -28.66
C LEU A 214 -1.76 32.56 -28.55
N ALA A 215 -0.56 32.14 -28.94
CA ALA A 215 0.63 32.98 -28.90
C ALA A 215 0.44 34.30 -29.69
N GLU A 216 -0.35 34.28 -30.75
CA GLU A 216 -0.63 35.43 -31.61
C GLU A 216 -1.88 36.23 -31.16
N SER A 217 -2.63 35.74 -30.16
CA SER A 217 -3.87 36.37 -29.70
C SER A 217 -3.60 37.56 -28.77
N ARG A 218 -4.06 38.75 -29.17
CA ARG A 218 -3.99 39.98 -28.35
C ARG A 218 -4.82 39.85 -27.06
N GLU A 219 -5.96 39.20 -27.13
CA GLU A 219 -6.82 38.94 -25.96
C GLU A 219 -6.11 38.07 -24.93
N PHE A 220 -5.41 37.02 -25.40
CA PHE A 220 -4.62 36.15 -24.55
C PHE A 220 -3.47 36.91 -23.87
N ALA A 221 -2.71 37.70 -24.63
CA ALA A 221 -1.65 38.55 -24.09
C ALA A 221 -2.17 39.53 -23.02
N ALA A 222 -3.32 40.19 -23.24
CA ALA A 222 -3.92 41.10 -22.28
C ALA A 222 -4.38 40.39 -20.97
N VAL A 223 -4.85 39.14 -21.05
CA VAL A 223 -5.17 38.32 -19.89
C VAL A 223 -3.90 37.98 -19.12
N LEU A 224 -2.83 37.57 -19.81
CA LEU A 224 -1.54 37.24 -19.18
C LEU A 224 -0.92 38.45 -18.46
N GLU A 225 -0.98 39.64 -19.07
CA GLU A 225 -0.51 40.89 -18.49
C GLU A 225 -1.24 41.22 -17.16
N ARG A 226 -2.56 41.00 -17.13
CA ARG A 226 -3.35 41.18 -15.90
C ARG A 226 -2.93 40.23 -14.79
N PHE A 227 -2.63 38.98 -15.13
CA PHE A 227 -2.17 37.98 -14.14
C PHE A 227 -0.76 38.29 -13.63
N SER A 228 0.14 38.81 -14.46
CA SER A 228 1.50 39.15 -14.05
C SER A 228 1.54 40.32 -13.06
N THR A 229 0.55 41.24 -13.14
CA THR A 229 0.43 42.37 -12.19
C THR A 229 -0.21 42.01 -10.86
N MET A 230 -0.95 40.90 -10.80
CA MET A 230 -1.69 40.44 -9.61
C MET A 230 -1.33 39.02 -9.22
N PRO A 231 -0.18 38.78 -8.52
CA PRO A 231 0.27 37.41 -8.17
C PRO A 231 -0.77 36.59 -7.40
N VAL A 232 -1.58 37.24 -6.57
CA VAL A 232 -2.67 36.58 -5.82
C VAL A 232 -3.69 35.95 -6.75
N LEU A 233 -4.00 36.58 -7.90
CA LEU A 233 -4.90 36.03 -8.91
C LEU A 233 -4.31 34.75 -9.53
N GLY A 234 -3.00 34.74 -9.78
CA GLY A 234 -2.29 33.53 -10.26
C GLY A 234 -2.41 32.37 -9.28
N ILE A 235 -2.25 32.61 -7.98
CA ILE A 235 -2.43 31.59 -6.95
C ILE A 235 -3.86 31.03 -6.96
N PHE A 236 -4.88 31.91 -6.96
CA PHE A 236 -6.27 31.46 -7.01
C PHE A 236 -6.61 30.67 -8.26
N THR A 237 -6.06 31.06 -9.42
CA THR A 237 -6.27 30.35 -10.67
C THR A 237 -5.63 28.97 -10.63
N GLY A 238 -4.37 28.86 -10.22
CA GLY A 238 -3.68 27.57 -10.07
C GLY A 238 -4.42 26.64 -9.08
N LEU A 239 -4.88 27.19 -7.95
CA LEU A 239 -5.67 26.46 -6.96
C LEU A 239 -6.99 25.97 -7.56
N ALA A 240 -7.79 26.89 -8.14
CA ALA A 240 -9.13 26.54 -8.64
C ALA A 240 -9.07 25.49 -9.75
N LEU A 241 -8.14 25.67 -10.71
CA LEU A 241 -7.97 24.70 -11.80
C LEU A 241 -7.49 23.34 -11.28
N THR A 242 -6.58 23.30 -10.30
CA THR A 242 -6.12 22.03 -9.71
C THR A 242 -7.25 21.33 -8.96
N VAL A 243 -8.12 22.05 -8.27
CA VAL A 243 -9.31 21.47 -7.61
C VAL A 243 -10.29 20.89 -8.61
N ILE A 244 -10.48 21.54 -9.77
CA ILE A 244 -11.35 21.06 -10.84
C ILE A 244 -10.76 19.80 -11.50
N VAL A 245 -9.49 19.84 -11.86
CA VAL A 245 -8.80 18.74 -12.57
C VAL A 245 -8.42 17.61 -11.61
N GLN A 246 -8.31 17.90 -10.30
CA GLN A 246 -7.88 17.00 -9.24
C GLN A 246 -6.49 16.36 -9.46
N SER A 247 -5.66 16.98 -10.29
CA SER A 247 -4.30 16.53 -10.61
C SER A 247 -3.36 17.71 -10.77
N SER A 248 -2.44 17.87 -9.81
CA SER A 248 -1.40 18.90 -9.90
C SER A 248 -0.40 18.63 -11.02
N SER A 249 -0.06 17.36 -11.26
CA SER A 249 0.84 16.98 -12.36
C SER A 249 0.25 17.33 -13.73
N ALA A 250 -1.06 17.13 -13.89
CA ALA A 250 -1.76 17.53 -15.11
C ALA A 250 -1.76 19.05 -15.30
N MET A 251 -1.99 19.79 -14.21
CA MET A 251 -1.98 21.26 -14.28
C MET A 251 -0.59 21.82 -14.58
N VAL A 252 0.46 21.21 -14.03
CA VAL A 252 1.84 21.57 -14.39
C VAL A 252 2.11 21.22 -15.85
N GLY A 253 1.66 20.08 -16.35
CA GLY A 253 1.77 19.69 -17.76
C GLY A 253 1.07 20.67 -18.70
N ILE A 254 -0.14 21.15 -18.36
CA ILE A 254 -0.84 22.21 -19.12
C ILE A 254 -0.01 23.50 -19.11
N LEU A 255 0.54 23.88 -17.95
CA LEU A 255 1.35 25.09 -17.86
C LEU A 255 2.65 24.97 -18.67
N GLN A 256 3.28 23.79 -18.67
CA GLN A 256 4.44 23.49 -19.50
C GLN A 256 4.09 23.47 -21.00
N ALA A 257 2.92 22.95 -21.38
CA ALA A 257 2.46 23.05 -22.76
C ALA A 257 2.20 24.52 -23.19
N LEU A 258 1.61 25.34 -22.31
CA LEU A 258 1.39 26.77 -22.57
C LEU A 258 2.71 27.54 -22.64
N SER A 259 3.78 27.13 -21.97
CA SER A 259 5.08 27.81 -22.04
C SER A 259 5.69 27.77 -23.44
N SER A 260 5.34 26.76 -24.28
CA SER A 260 5.79 26.67 -25.68
C SER A 260 5.28 27.83 -26.55
N THR A 261 4.24 28.56 -26.13
CA THR A 261 3.77 29.74 -26.82
C THR A 261 4.77 30.92 -26.77
N GLY A 262 5.78 30.86 -25.92
CA GLY A 262 6.74 31.95 -25.68
C GLY A 262 6.14 33.17 -24.98
N ALA A 263 4.89 33.12 -24.55
CA ALA A 263 4.18 34.22 -23.88
C ALA A 263 4.23 34.17 -22.36
N MET A 264 4.71 33.05 -21.77
CA MET A 264 4.76 32.85 -20.34
C MET A 264 6.00 33.46 -19.71
N THR A 265 5.82 34.46 -18.84
CA THR A 265 6.90 35.09 -18.08
C THR A 265 7.01 34.48 -16.68
N PHE A 266 8.17 34.59 -16.04
CA PHE A 266 8.39 34.09 -14.68
C PHE A 266 7.43 34.73 -13.67
N ASP A 267 7.17 36.04 -13.78
CA ASP A 267 6.21 36.76 -12.93
C ASP A 267 4.81 36.17 -12.95
N LEU A 268 4.41 35.66 -14.10
CA LEU A 268 3.12 35.00 -14.29
C LEU A 268 3.08 33.58 -13.73
N VAL A 269 4.14 32.81 -13.99
CA VAL A 269 4.16 31.37 -13.77
C VAL A 269 4.37 31.01 -12.30
N TYR A 270 5.27 31.72 -11.57
CA TYR A 270 5.58 31.31 -10.20
C TYR A 270 4.37 31.33 -9.26
N PRO A 271 3.43 32.31 -9.30
CA PRO A 271 2.24 32.28 -8.45
C PRO A 271 1.27 31.16 -8.84
N ILE A 272 1.15 30.86 -10.14
CA ILE A 272 0.27 29.77 -10.63
C ILE A 272 0.79 28.43 -10.11
N VAL A 273 2.10 28.16 -10.18
CA VAL A 273 2.71 26.93 -9.65
C VAL A 273 2.45 26.79 -8.14
N MET A 274 2.56 27.87 -7.36
CA MET A 274 2.22 27.84 -5.95
C MET A 274 0.74 27.55 -5.71
N GLY A 275 -0.14 28.12 -6.53
CA GLY A 275 -1.58 27.84 -6.52
C GLY A 275 -1.89 26.37 -6.84
N ILE A 276 -1.19 25.79 -7.82
CA ILE A 276 -1.30 24.36 -8.16
C ILE A 276 -0.96 23.48 -6.94
N ASN A 277 0.12 23.79 -6.22
CA ASN A 277 0.50 23.04 -5.02
C ASN A 277 -0.54 23.22 -3.89
N LEU A 278 -1.10 24.41 -3.70
CA LEU A 278 -2.21 24.62 -2.75
C LEU A 278 -3.48 23.84 -3.14
N GLY A 279 -3.76 23.70 -4.43
CA GLY A 279 -4.91 22.93 -4.91
C GLY A 279 -4.87 21.46 -4.51
N THR A 280 -3.68 20.85 -4.40
CA THR A 280 -3.53 19.47 -3.91
C THR A 280 -3.94 19.30 -2.44
N CYS A 281 -3.92 20.37 -1.66
CA CYS A 281 -4.37 20.33 -0.27
C CYS A 281 -5.87 20.02 -0.16
N VAL A 282 -6.68 20.51 -1.10
CA VAL A 282 -8.13 20.29 -1.10
C VAL A 282 -8.43 18.80 -1.33
N THR A 283 -7.77 18.18 -2.32
CA THR A 283 -7.93 16.74 -2.60
C THR A 283 -7.49 15.88 -1.42
N THR A 284 -6.35 16.21 -0.80
CA THR A 284 -5.86 15.52 0.41
C THR A 284 -6.79 15.73 1.60
N ALA A 285 -7.30 16.94 1.81
CA ALA A 285 -8.25 17.23 2.88
C ALA A 285 -9.53 16.41 2.75
N MET A 286 -10.07 16.28 1.53
CA MET A 286 -11.25 15.45 1.26
C MET A 286 -10.99 13.98 1.62
N VAL A 287 -9.88 13.42 1.16
CA VAL A 287 -9.53 12.01 1.41
C VAL A 287 -9.24 11.73 2.89
N CYS A 288 -8.58 12.65 3.59
CA CYS A 288 -8.24 12.50 5.01
C CYS A 288 -9.37 12.86 5.97
N SER A 289 -10.51 13.39 5.49
CA SER A 289 -11.62 13.84 6.35
C SER A 289 -12.75 12.82 6.46
N ILE A 290 -13.01 12.04 5.41
CA ILE A 290 -14.19 11.17 5.31
C ILE A 290 -13.83 9.76 5.79
N GLY A 291 -14.50 9.30 6.88
CA GLY A 291 -14.38 7.91 7.37
C GLY A 291 -12.97 7.51 7.79
N THR A 292 -12.16 8.45 8.32
CA THR A 292 -10.75 8.20 8.61
C THR A 292 -10.41 8.38 10.09
N SER A 293 -9.32 7.71 10.53
CA SER A 293 -8.76 7.86 11.88
C SER A 293 -8.32 9.30 12.16
N LYS A 294 -8.16 9.65 13.43
CA LYS A 294 -7.66 10.98 13.82
C LYS A 294 -6.24 11.23 13.32
N ASP A 295 -5.40 10.20 13.24
CA ASP A 295 -4.04 10.32 12.71
C ASP A 295 -4.03 10.54 11.20
N ALA A 296 -5.01 10.00 10.48
CA ALA A 296 -5.25 10.34 9.08
C ALA A 296 -5.53 11.84 8.90
N LYS A 297 -6.44 12.39 9.71
CA LYS A 297 -6.77 13.83 9.70
C LYS A 297 -5.56 14.68 10.03
N ARG A 298 -4.74 14.27 11.02
CA ARG A 298 -3.49 14.95 11.41
C ARG A 298 -2.48 14.95 10.25
N THR A 299 -2.36 13.81 9.54
CA THR A 299 -1.47 13.68 8.38
C THR A 299 -1.91 14.61 7.24
N GLY A 300 -3.21 14.69 6.97
CA GLY A 300 -3.77 15.64 6.01
C GLY A 300 -3.49 17.11 6.39
N ILE A 301 -3.62 17.46 7.66
CA ILE A 301 -3.30 18.80 8.18
C ILE A 301 -1.82 19.13 7.95
N VAL A 302 -0.91 18.19 8.16
CA VAL A 302 0.52 18.41 7.91
C VAL A 302 0.78 18.72 6.43
N HIS A 303 0.13 18.01 5.52
CA HIS A 303 0.25 18.29 4.08
C HIS A 303 -0.27 19.71 3.73
N ILE A 304 -1.38 20.13 4.32
CA ILE A 304 -1.92 21.49 4.14
C ILE A 304 -0.94 22.52 4.69
N LEU A 305 -0.42 22.30 5.90
CA LEU A 305 0.55 23.21 6.51
C LEU A 305 1.83 23.34 5.69
N PHE A 306 2.33 22.24 5.11
CA PHE A 306 3.49 22.28 4.22
C PHE A 306 3.28 23.23 3.05
N ASN A 307 2.19 23.05 2.30
CA ASN A 307 1.91 23.87 1.14
C ASN A 307 1.55 25.33 1.48
N CYS A 308 0.80 25.54 2.55
CA CYS A 308 0.45 26.90 3.01
C CYS A 308 1.69 27.68 3.47
N VAL A 309 2.51 27.07 4.33
CA VAL A 309 3.74 27.71 4.83
C VAL A 309 4.72 27.94 3.68
N GLY A 310 4.92 26.96 2.82
CA GLY A 310 5.76 27.08 1.64
C GLY A 310 5.31 28.23 0.74
N THR A 311 4.02 28.29 0.42
CA THR A 311 3.46 29.38 -0.42
C THR A 311 3.67 30.75 0.23
N VAL A 312 3.41 30.89 1.53
CA VAL A 312 3.62 32.17 2.22
C VAL A 312 5.09 32.57 2.22
N LEU A 313 6.00 31.65 2.53
CA LEU A 313 7.44 31.92 2.55
C LEU A 313 7.96 32.33 1.16
N PHE A 314 7.56 31.59 0.11
CA PHE A 314 7.99 31.93 -1.25
C PHE A 314 7.38 33.21 -1.74
N MET A 315 6.08 33.46 -1.49
CA MET A 315 5.44 34.71 -1.88
C MET A 315 6.11 35.91 -1.21
N LEU A 316 6.38 35.81 0.09
CA LEU A 316 7.08 36.86 0.82
C LEU A 316 8.51 37.06 0.27
N GLY A 317 9.25 35.95 0.10
CA GLY A 317 10.61 35.98 -0.41
C GLY A 317 10.69 36.57 -1.83
N MET A 318 9.82 36.12 -2.76
CA MET A 318 9.77 36.64 -4.13
C MET A 318 9.35 38.11 -4.17
N THR A 319 8.39 38.52 -3.35
CA THR A 319 7.96 39.92 -3.27
C THR A 319 9.10 40.82 -2.75
N LEU A 320 9.81 40.39 -1.70
CA LEU A 320 10.97 41.12 -1.17
C LEU A 320 12.11 41.22 -2.17
N LEU A 321 12.44 40.11 -2.87
CA LEU A 321 13.48 40.12 -3.91
C LEU A 321 13.12 41.05 -5.06
N LYS A 322 11.86 41.09 -5.49
CA LYS A 322 11.37 41.99 -6.52
C LYS A 322 11.44 43.44 -6.08
N GLN A 323 10.99 43.75 -4.86
CA GLN A 323 11.06 45.12 -4.29
C GLN A 323 12.50 45.61 -4.07
N ALA A 324 13.41 44.71 -3.71
CA ALA A 324 14.84 45.01 -3.59
C ALA A 324 15.56 45.20 -4.94
N GLY A 325 14.85 45.04 -6.05
CA GLY A 325 15.45 45.11 -7.39
C GLY A 325 16.41 43.96 -7.69
N ALA A 326 16.35 42.89 -6.94
CA ALA A 326 17.19 41.71 -7.14
C ALA A 326 16.73 40.92 -8.36
N MET A 327 17.68 40.38 -9.12
CA MET A 327 17.45 39.51 -10.29
C MET A 327 16.51 40.15 -11.34
N PRO A 328 16.72 41.42 -11.80
CA PRO A 328 15.76 42.13 -12.66
C PRO A 328 15.48 41.39 -13.96
N ARG A 329 16.44 40.59 -14.46
CA ARG A 329 16.28 39.80 -15.69
C ARG A 329 15.37 38.58 -15.52
N LEU A 330 15.15 38.11 -14.29
CA LEU A 330 14.33 36.92 -14.01
C LEU A 330 12.84 37.20 -14.18
N TRP A 331 12.36 38.36 -13.70
CA TRP A 331 10.93 38.61 -13.58
C TRP A 331 10.19 38.62 -14.92
N GLY A 332 10.77 39.30 -15.92
CA GLY A 332 10.22 39.37 -17.28
C GLY A 332 10.78 38.31 -18.23
N SER A 333 11.59 37.36 -17.74
CA SER A 333 12.11 36.29 -18.59
C SER A 333 11.01 35.35 -19.06
N ILE A 334 11.02 34.99 -20.33
CA ILE A 334 10.17 33.93 -20.87
C ILE A 334 10.65 32.59 -20.22
N VAL A 335 9.71 31.83 -19.74
CA VAL A 335 9.99 30.50 -19.12
C VAL A 335 9.61 29.39 -20.09
N ASP A 336 10.46 28.42 -20.15
CA ASP A 336 10.26 27.13 -20.81
C ASP A 336 9.71 26.08 -19.87
N SER A 337 9.43 24.88 -20.37
CA SER A 337 8.96 23.75 -19.57
C SER A 337 9.99 23.35 -18.49
N GLY A 338 11.29 23.46 -18.80
CA GLY A 338 12.38 23.19 -17.88
C GLY A 338 12.44 24.17 -16.72
N ALA A 339 12.24 25.45 -16.95
CA ALA A 339 12.20 26.47 -15.91
C ALA A 339 11.02 26.26 -14.95
N ILE A 340 9.85 25.88 -15.47
CA ILE A 340 8.67 25.54 -14.67
C ILE A 340 8.95 24.35 -13.77
N ALA A 341 9.52 23.26 -14.33
CA ALA A 341 9.87 22.05 -13.58
C ALA A 341 10.91 22.35 -12.49
N ASN A 342 11.94 23.14 -12.81
CA ASN A 342 12.97 23.53 -11.86
C ASN A 342 12.40 24.40 -10.74
N PHE A 343 11.52 25.35 -11.04
CA PHE A 343 10.90 26.19 -10.04
C PHE A 343 10.02 25.35 -9.10
N GLN A 344 9.21 24.43 -9.63
CA GLN A 344 8.39 23.54 -8.81
C GLN A 344 9.26 22.65 -7.90
N THR A 345 10.36 22.11 -8.45
CA THR A 345 11.30 21.30 -7.67
C THR A 345 11.96 22.12 -6.57
N LEU A 346 12.43 23.32 -6.89
CA LEU A 346 13.05 24.24 -5.93
C LEU A 346 12.07 24.61 -4.80
N PHE A 347 10.83 24.94 -5.14
CA PHE A 347 9.78 25.25 -4.17
C PHE A 347 9.57 24.10 -3.19
N ASN A 348 9.34 22.88 -3.68
CA ASN A 348 9.06 21.73 -2.83
C ASN A 348 10.30 21.33 -2.01
N LEU A 349 11.50 21.34 -2.62
CA LEU A 349 12.74 20.98 -1.96
C LEU A 349 13.10 21.99 -0.84
N LEU A 350 13.07 23.28 -1.13
CA LEU A 350 13.39 24.31 -0.12
C LEU A 350 12.35 24.32 1.00
N THR A 351 11.06 24.18 0.69
CA THR A 351 10.00 24.07 1.70
C THR A 351 10.22 22.85 2.58
N ALA A 352 10.58 21.69 2.00
CA ALA A 352 10.87 20.48 2.76
C ALA A 352 12.11 20.65 3.66
N VAL A 353 13.20 21.23 3.13
CA VAL A 353 14.43 21.49 3.91
C VAL A 353 14.16 22.44 5.06
N VAL A 354 13.37 23.50 4.85
CA VAL A 354 13.00 24.45 5.91
C VAL A 354 12.12 23.79 6.97
N LEU A 355 11.15 22.94 6.58
CA LEU A 355 10.20 22.34 7.50
C LEU A 355 10.68 21.05 8.17
N LEU A 356 11.68 20.36 7.60
CA LEU A 356 12.21 19.11 8.14
C LEU A 356 12.70 19.21 9.60
N PRO A 357 13.43 20.25 10.02
CA PRO A 357 13.80 20.42 11.43
C PRO A 357 12.60 20.67 12.35
N PHE A 358 11.48 21.14 11.80
CA PHE A 358 10.26 21.49 12.54
C PHE A 358 9.19 20.38 12.53
N THR A 359 9.55 19.14 12.15
CA THR A 359 8.60 17.99 12.14
C THR A 359 7.88 17.82 13.48
N SER A 360 8.60 17.98 14.61
CA SER A 360 7.99 17.91 15.95
C SER A 360 6.98 19.03 16.22
N LEU A 361 7.19 20.23 15.65
CA LEU A 361 6.25 21.35 15.74
C LEU A 361 5.00 21.07 14.89
N LEU A 362 5.17 20.55 13.67
CA LEU A 362 4.05 20.17 12.79
C LEU A 362 3.18 19.11 13.46
N VAL A 363 3.79 18.11 14.10
CA VAL A 363 3.09 17.11 14.90
C VAL A 363 2.31 17.77 16.05
N LYS A 364 2.93 18.67 16.84
CA LYS A 364 2.24 19.38 17.92
C LYS A 364 1.05 20.19 17.43
N ILE A 365 1.19 20.89 16.30
CA ILE A 365 0.10 21.68 15.70
C ILE A 365 -1.04 20.73 15.28
N SER A 366 -0.74 19.61 14.65
CA SER A 366 -1.75 18.65 14.21
C SER A 366 -2.52 18.04 15.40
N TYR A 367 -1.85 17.71 16.51
CA TYR A 367 -2.51 17.28 17.76
C TYR A 367 -3.39 18.36 18.40
N ARG A 368 -2.99 19.63 18.27
CA ARG A 368 -3.81 20.76 18.78
C ARG A 368 -5.08 20.96 17.97
N MET A 369 -5.01 20.71 16.64
CA MET A 369 -6.16 20.82 15.73
C MET A 369 -7.08 19.61 15.83
N VAL A 370 -6.53 18.41 15.97
CA VAL A 370 -7.27 17.16 16.12
C VAL A 370 -6.84 16.47 17.41
N LYS A 371 -7.67 16.58 18.45
CA LYS A 371 -7.39 15.98 19.76
C LYS A 371 -7.41 14.45 19.68
N PRO A 372 -6.56 13.74 20.47
CA PRO A 372 -6.59 12.29 20.55
C PRO A 372 -7.93 11.80 21.13
N ASP A 373 -8.31 10.57 20.80
CA ASP A 373 -9.34 9.86 21.54
C ASP A 373 -8.83 9.49 22.93
N PRO A 374 -9.70 9.39 23.94
CA PRO A 374 -9.32 8.75 25.19
C PRO A 374 -8.89 7.31 24.86
N VAL A 375 -7.67 6.95 25.21
CA VAL A 375 -7.09 5.64 24.94
C VAL A 375 -7.86 4.61 25.80
N LYS A 376 -8.69 3.78 25.18
CA LYS A 376 -8.92 2.44 25.70
C LYS A 376 -7.67 1.64 25.31
N GLU A 377 -6.94 1.10 26.28
CA GLU A 377 -5.84 0.17 25.99
C GLU A 377 -6.43 -1.06 25.28
N ASP A 378 -6.23 -1.13 24.00
CA ASP A 378 -6.57 -2.32 23.21
C ASP A 378 -5.37 -3.27 23.27
N ARG A 379 -5.58 -4.50 23.74
CA ARG A 379 -4.53 -5.50 23.90
C ARG A 379 -3.97 -5.97 22.55
N TYR A 380 -4.80 -5.93 21.49
CA TYR A 380 -4.45 -6.35 20.13
C TYR A 380 -4.92 -5.31 19.10
N PRO A 381 -4.26 -4.14 19.04
CA PRO A 381 -4.65 -3.06 18.12
C PRO A 381 -4.44 -3.45 16.64
N GLU A 382 -3.59 -4.45 16.35
CA GLU A 382 -3.32 -4.98 15.01
C GLU A 382 -4.52 -5.73 14.42
N LEU A 383 -5.48 -6.19 15.26
CA LEU A 383 -6.72 -6.85 14.82
C LEU A 383 -7.84 -5.85 14.48
N ALA A 384 -7.51 -4.58 14.30
CA ALA A 384 -8.45 -3.60 13.77
C ALA A 384 -8.83 -3.93 12.31
N PRO A 385 -10.02 -3.48 11.83
CA PRO A 385 -10.43 -3.70 10.45
C PRO A 385 -9.39 -3.19 9.43
N LEU A 386 -9.06 -4.03 8.45
CA LEU A 386 -8.09 -3.74 7.40
C LEU A 386 -8.54 -2.56 6.52
N ASP A 387 -7.67 -1.58 6.31
CA ASP A 387 -8.02 -0.40 5.51
C ASP A 387 -7.90 -0.68 4.00
N LYS A 388 -9.05 -0.69 3.31
CA LYS A 388 -9.12 -0.88 1.84
C LYS A 388 -8.31 0.14 1.05
N LYS A 389 -7.94 1.27 1.63
CA LYS A 389 -7.09 2.28 0.98
C LYS A 389 -5.68 1.76 0.70
N LEU A 390 -5.21 0.75 1.45
CA LEU A 390 -3.93 0.09 1.20
C LEU A 390 -3.91 -0.68 -0.14
N MET A 391 -5.08 -1.06 -0.68
CA MET A 391 -5.20 -1.73 -1.99
C MET A 391 -4.70 -0.90 -3.17
N ILE A 392 -4.45 0.39 -2.99
CA ILE A 392 -3.73 1.24 -3.97
C ILE A 392 -2.36 0.63 -4.29
N SER A 393 -1.74 -0.06 -3.33
CA SER A 393 -0.51 -0.83 -3.52
C SER A 393 -0.73 -2.27 -3.05
N PRO A 394 -1.08 -3.22 -3.94
CA PRO A 394 -1.38 -4.61 -3.57
C PRO A 394 -0.27 -5.29 -2.76
N ALA A 395 0.99 -4.96 -3.05
CA ALA A 395 2.14 -5.48 -2.32
C ALA A 395 2.18 -5.01 -0.86
N VAL A 396 1.77 -3.77 -0.58
CA VAL A 396 1.68 -3.23 0.79
C VAL A 396 0.47 -3.79 1.51
N ALA A 397 -0.67 -3.86 0.82
CA ALA A 397 -1.88 -4.48 1.35
C ALA A 397 -1.65 -5.94 1.79
N LEU A 398 -0.93 -6.72 0.96
CA LEU A 398 -0.58 -8.11 1.29
C LEU A 398 0.38 -8.19 2.49
N ALA A 399 1.36 -7.29 2.59
CA ALA A 399 2.27 -7.24 3.73
C ALA A 399 1.54 -6.89 5.02
N GLU A 400 0.56 -5.98 4.96
CA GLU A 400 -0.29 -5.61 6.09
C GLU A 400 -1.12 -6.79 6.59
N VAL A 401 -1.85 -7.46 5.70
CA VAL A 401 -2.63 -8.64 6.09
C VAL A 401 -1.72 -9.72 6.68
N THR A 402 -0.52 -9.91 6.13
CA THR A 402 0.46 -10.87 6.69
C THR A 402 0.82 -10.51 8.13
N HIS A 403 1.06 -9.24 8.41
CA HIS A 403 1.36 -8.76 9.76
C HIS A 403 0.17 -8.96 10.72
N CYS A 404 -1.04 -8.63 10.28
CA CYS A 404 -2.26 -8.81 11.08
C CYS A 404 -2.58 -10.28 11.34
N VAL A 405 -2.37 -11.19 10.38
CA VAL A 405 -2.54 -12.64 10.58
C VAL A 405 -1.52 -13.18 11.58
N ALA A 406 -0.28 -12.67 11.59
CA ALA A 406 0.69 -13.03 12.63
C ALA A 406 0.26 -12.54 14.02
N ALA A 407 -0.36 -11.34 14.10
CA ALA A 407 -0.95 -10.83 15.34
C ALA A 407 -2.17 -11.65 15.79
N MET A 408 -2.99 -12.14 14.84
CA MET A 408 -4.09 -13.07 15.10
C MET A 408 -3.57 -14.37 15.74
N ALA A 409 -2.49 -14.95 15.20
CA ALA A 409 -1.85 -16.14 15.79
C ALA A 409 -1.38 -15.89 17.22
N LYS A 410 -0.82 -14.69 17.50
CA LYS A 410 -0.45 -14.30 18.86
C LYS A 410 -1.65 -14.20 19.79
N ALA A 411 -2.74 -13.56 19.34
CA ALA A 411 -3.95 -13.41 20.13
C ALA A 411 -4.60 -14.76 20.43
N ALA A 412 -4.70 -15.66 19.44
CA ALA A 412 -5.22 -17.01 19.60
C ALA A 412 -4.37 -17.81 20.62
N ARG A 413 -3.03 -17.77 20.49
CA ARG A 413 -2.13 -18.42 21.46
C ARG A 413 -2.33 -17.89 22.87
N ASP A 414 -2.36 -16.57 23.05
CA ASP A 414 -2.51 -15.94 24.36
C ASP A 414 -3.87 -16.28 24.98
N ASN A 415 -4.92 -16.38 24.16
CA ASN A 415 -6.28 -16.76 24.57
C ASN A 415 -6.35 -18.19 25.05
N VAL A 416 -5.74 -19.15 24.32
CA VAL A 416 -5.59 -20.55 24.77
C VAL A 416 -4.83 -20.62 26.11
N GLY A 417 -3.75 -19.86 26.26
CA GLY A 417 -2.99 -19.81 27.50
C GLY A 417 -3.81 -19.30 28.70
N LEU A 418 -4.64 -18.27 28.49
CA LEU A 418 -5.56 -17.77 29.52
C LEU A 418 -6.64 -18.80 29.87
N SER A 419 -7.17 -19.50 28.89
CA SER A 419 -8.21 -20.51 29.11
C SER A 419 -7.69 -21.78 29.82
N LEU A 420 -6.48 -22.20 29.50
CA LEU A 420 -5.84 -23.31 30.25
C LEU A 420 -5.58 -22.95 31.73
N ALA A 421 -5.23 -21.68 32.00
CA ALA A 421 -5.07 -21.20 33.37
C ALA A 421 -6.39 -21.20 34.19
N GLN A 422 -7.56 -21.20 33.52
CA GLN A 422 -8.88 -21.29 34.17
C GLN A 422 -9.11 -22.65 34.84
N PHE A 423 -8.50 -23.72 34.35
CA PHE A 423 -8.59 -25.06 35.00
C PHE A 423 -7.86 -25.13 36.33
N THR A 424 -6.87 -24.25 36.57
CA THR A 424 -6.16 -24.18 37.85
C THR A 424 -6.91 -23.33 38.86
N GLU A 425 -7.38 -22.14 38.42
CA GLU A 425 -8.13 -21.20 39.25
C GLU A 425 -9.06 -20.40 38.33
N PHE A 426 -10.35 -20.60 38.47
CA PHE A 426 -11.34 -19.92 37.66
C PHE A 426 -11.49 -18.43 38.09
N SER A 427 -11.53 -17.54 37.13
CA SER A 427 -11.78 -16.09 37.34
C SER A 427 -12.75 -15.56 36.28
N GLN A 428 -13.82 -14.89 36.73
CA GLN A 428 -14.79 -14.28 35.82
C GLN A 428 -14.17 -13.16 34.97
N GLU A 429 -13.27 -12.36 35.53
CA GLU A 429 -12.56 -11.31 34.79
C GLU A 429 -11.74 -11.91 33.62
N ARG A 430 -11.07 -13.05 33.86
CA ARG A 430 -10.33 -13.76 32.82
C ARG A 430 -11.27 -14.39 31.78
N SER A 431 -12.45 -14.87 32.21
CA SER A 431 -13.49 -15.40 31.32
C SER A 431 -14.00 -14.31 30.37
N ASP A 432 -14.25 -13.11 30.89
CA ASP A 432 -14.67 -11.96 30.08
C ASP A 432 -13.57 -11.55 29.08
N ASP A 433 -12.30 -11.54 29.50
CA ASP A 433 -11.14 -11.27 28.63
C ASP A 433 -11.01 -12.30 27.50
N ILE A 434 -11.25 -13.58 27.78
CA ILE A 434 -11.21 -14.67 26.77
C ILE A 434 -12.29 -14.47 25.72
N ASN A 435 -13.52 -14.19 26.15
CA ASN A 435 -14.65 -13.98 25.26
C ASN A 435 -14.49 -12.68 24.42
N ASP A 436 -13.99 -11.59 25.02
CA ASP A 436 -13.69 -10.36 24.30
C ASP A 436 -12.59 -10.56 23.24
N CYS A 437 -11.63 -11.43 23.50
CA CYS A 437 -10.55 -11.76 22.56
C CYS A 437 -11.09 -12.60 21.40
N GLU A 438 -11.92 -13.59 21.66
CA GLU A 438 -12.55 -14.41 20.62
C GLU A 438 -13.46 -13.57 19.71
N GLU A 439 -14.33 -12.70 20.25
CA GLU A 439 -15.15 -11.81 19.45
C GLU A 439 -14.32 -10.89 18.52
N LYS A 440 -13.09 -10.54 18.94
CA LYS A 440 -12.15 -9.81 18.09
C LYS A 440 -11.54 -10.68 16.99
N LEU A 441 -11.20 -11.92 17.32
CA LEU A 441 -10.63 -12.87 16.36
C LEU A 441 -11.65 -13.15 15.24
N ASP A 442 -12.90 -13.40 15.58
CA ASP A 442 -14.00 -13.60 14.64
C ASP A 442 -14.22 -12.41 13.73
N ARG A 443 -14.37 -11.22 14.30
CA ARG A 443 -14.55 -9.99 13.52
C ARG A 443 -13.37 -9.73 12.59
N PHE A 444 -12.16 -10.06 13.04
CA PHE A 444 -10.97 -9.90 12.21
C PHE A 444 -10.95 -10.95 11.09
N ALA A 445 -11.30 -12.21 11.36
CA ALA A 445 -11.36 -13.28 10.38
C ALA A 445 -12.31 -12.91 9.23
N ASP A 446 -13.55 -12.51 9.54
CA ASP A 446 -14.53 -12.04 8.57
C ASP A 446 -14.03 -10.86 7.72
N ASN A 447 -13.36 -9.90 8.36
CA ASN A 447 -12.80 -8.75 7.67
C ASN A 447 -11.63 -9.14 6.76
N ALA A 448 -10.73 -10.01 7.25
CA ALA A 448 -9.55 -10.49 6.52
C ALA A 448 -9.95 -11.31 5.29
N ASP A 449 -10.93 -12.18 5.38
CA ASP A 449 -11.43 -12.98 4.26
C ASP A 449 -11.97 -12.11 3.14
N ASN A 450 -12.84 -11.15 3.47
CA ASN A 450 -13.37 -10.20 2.50
C ASN A 450 -12.27 -9.34 1.86
N TYR A 451 -11.29 -8.93 2.65
CA TYR A 451 -10.16 -8.13 2.20
C TYR A 451 -9.25 -8.94 1.25
N LEU A 452 -8.91 -10.19 1.61
CA LEU A 452 -8.09 -11.09 0.79
C LEU A 452 -8.76 -11.42 -0.55
N ILE A 453 -10.08 -11.66 -0.56
CA ILE A 453 -10.87 -11.86 -1.80
C ILE A 453 -10.80 -10.62 -2.70
N GLU A 454 -10.94 -9.42 -2.15
CA GLU A 454 -10.85 -8.19 -2.93
C GLU A 454 -9.42 -7.97 -3.45
N LEU A 455 -8.42 -8.19 -2.60
CA LEU A 455 -6.99 -8.07 -2.93
C LEU A 455 -6.55 -9.06 -4.03
N SER A 456 -7.14 -10.26 -4.07
CA SER A 456 -6.83 -11.30 -5.08
C SER A 456 -7.01 -10.83 -6.52
N ARG A 457 -7.89 -9.85 -6.74
CA ARG A 457 -8.18 -9.27 -8.07
C ARG A 457 -7.06 -8.38 -8.57
N SER A 458 -6.22 -7.88 -7.67
CA SER A 458 -5.16 -6.91 -7.96
C SER A 458 -3.75 -7.51 -7.91
N ILE A 459 -3.62 -8.77 -7.44
CA ILE A 459 -2.33 -9.47 -7.34
C ILE A 459 -2.02 -10.18 -8.66
N GLU A 460 -0.84 -9.89 -9.24
CA GLU A 460 -0.40 -10.43 -10.52
C GLU A 460 0.75 -11.43 -10.40
N THR A 461 1.69 -11.22 -9.44
CA THR A 461 2.88 -12.07 -9.33
C THR A 461 2.51 -13.44 -8.75
N GLN A 462 3.18 -14.50 -9.23
CA GLN A 462 2.91 -15.86 -8.75
C GLN A 462 3.28 -16.00 -7.26
N LYS A 463 4.35 -15.36 -6.83
CA LYS A 463 4.79 -15.36 -5.43
C LYS A 463 3.72 -14.76 -4.50
N ASP A 464 3.18 -13.56 -4.86
CA ASP A 464 2.16 -12.91 -4.04
C ASP A 464 0.83 -13.70 -4.05
N LYS A 465 0.50 -14.41 -5.16
CA LYS A 465 -0.64 -15.32 -5.22
C LYS A 465 -0.50 -16.50 -4.27
N HIS A 466 0.69 -17.10 -4.18
CA HIS A 466 0.94 -18.18 -3.24
C HIS A 466 0.82 -17.69 -1.79
N GLN A 467 1.40 -16.53 -1.48
CA GLN A 467 1.27 -15.92 -0.15
C GLN A 467 -0.17 -15.59 0.19
N LEU A 468 -0.94 -15.01 -0.73
CA LEU A 468 -2.36 -14.72 -0.53
C LEU A 468 -3.16 -16.00 -0.27
N ASN A 469 -2.96 -17.05 -1.06
CA ASN A 469 -3.64 -18.33 -0.87
C ASN A 469 -3.29 -18.98 0.48
N MET A 470 -2.03 -18.86 0.92
CA MET A 470 -1.61 -19.31 2.25
C MET A 470 -2.39 -18.55 3.33
N LEU A 471 -2.46 -17.23 3.27
CA LEU A 471 -3.17 -16.43 4.27
C LEU A 471 -4.67 -16.73 4.32
N MET A 472 -5.33 -16.89 3.16
CA MET A 472 -6.74 -17.27 3.08
C MET A 472 -7.06 -18.61 3.77
N GLN A 473 -6.08 -19.50 3.87
CA GLN A 473 -6.23 -20.78 4.55
C GLN A 473 -5.74 -20.72 6.01
N CYS A 474 -4.82 -19.82 6.36
CA CYS A 474 -4.37 -19.65 7.73
C CYS A 474 -5.43 -19.00 8.62
N VAL A 475 -6.19 -18.02 8.10
CA VAL A 475 -7.20 -17.27 8.88
C VAL A 475 -8.23 -18.21 9.53
N PRO A 476 -8.91 -19.12 8.79
CA PRO A 476 -9.88 -20.05 9.41
C PRO A 476 -9.26 -21.01 10.42
N ASN A 477 -7.99 -21.41 10.23
CA ASN A 477 -7.32 -22.29 11.20
C ASN A 477 -7.01 -21.54 12.51
N LEU A 478 -6.65 -20.26 12.43
CA LEU A 478 -6.39 -19.43 13.61
C LEU A 478 -7.68 -19.06 14.36
N GLU A 479 -8.78 -18.82 13.65
CA GLU A 479 -10.11 -18.62 14.22
C GLU A 479 -10.52 -19.85 15.06
N ARG A 480 -10.41 -21.06 14.49
CA ARG A 480 -10.72 -22.30 15.23
C ARG A 480 -9.87 -22.48 16.48
N ILE A 481 -8.60 -22.07 16.47
CA ILE A 481 -7.78 -22.09 17.68
C ILE A 481 -8.36 -21.12 18.74
N GLY A 482 -8.87 -19.96 18.30
CA GLY A 482 -9.61 -19.01 19.16
C GLY A 482 -10.85 -19.63 19.77
N ASP A 483 -11.68 -20.32 18.95
CA ASP A 483 -12.89 -21.03 19.38
C ASP A 483 -12.59 -22.09 20.46
N TYR A 484 -11.48 -22.82 20.31
CA TYR A 484 -11.09 -23.80 21.32
C TYR A 484 -10.77 -23.15 22.66
N ALA A 485 -10.24 -21.92 22.69
CA ALA A 485 -10.02 -21.20 23.94
C ALA A 485 -11.34 -20.89 24.67
N THR A 486 -12.40 -20.57 23.95
CA THR A 486 -13.74 -20.37 24.52
C THR A 486 -14.32 -21.68 25.05
N ASN A 487 -14.17 -22.78 24.31
CA ASN A 487 -14.59 -24.11 24.80
C ASN A 487 -13.85 -24.52 26.07
N PHE A 488 -12.55 -24.27 26.18
CA PHE A 488 -11.79 -24.50 27.42
C PHE A 488 -12.30 -23.65 28.58
N ASN A 489 -12.64 -22.37 28.31
CA ASN A 489 -13.18 -21.47 29.31
C ASN A 489 -14.55 -21.96 29.85
N GLU A 490 -15.44 -22.39 28.96
CA GLU A 490 -16.74 -22.97 29.34
C GLU A 490 -16.58 -24.23 30.17
N MET A 491 -15.68 -25.15 29.78
CA MET A 491 -15.38 -26.37 30.54
C MET A 491 -14.80 -26.05 31.92
N ALA A 492 -13.90 -25.08 32.04
CA ALA A 492 -13.33 -24.65 33.30
C ALA A 492 -14.38 -23.99 34.21
N GLN A 493 -15.31 -23.25 33.65
CA GLN A 493 -16.46 -22.66 34.35
C GLN A 493 -17.35 -23.78 34.91
N GLU A 494 -17.76 -24.75 34.07
CA GLU A 494 -18.56 -25.90 34.50
C GLU A 494 -17.89 -26.66 35.64
N LEU A 495 -16.58 -26.89 35.53
CA LEU A 495 -15.82 -27.55 36.58
C LEU A 495 -15.80 -26.75 37.90
N SER A 496 -15.68 -25.41 37.80
CA SER A 496 -15.64 -24.51 38.97
C SER A 496 -16.97 -24.41 39.71
N GLU A 497 -18.08 -24.53 38.98
CA GLU A 497 -19.45 -24.47 39.51
C GLU A 497 -19.93 -25.81 40.07
N SER A 498 -19.19 -26.88 39.81
CA SER A 498 -19.54 -28.25 40.20
C SER A 498 -18.87 -28.72 41.52
N GLU A 499 -19.38 -29.79 42.09
CA GLU A 499 -18.79 -30.43 43.28
C GLU A 499 -17.64 -31.43 42.95
N TYR A 500 -17.36 -31.62 41.63
CA TYR A 500 -16.32 -32.54 41.17
C TYR A 500 -15.10 -31.79 40.64
N SER A 501 -13.94 -32.41 40.74
CA SER A 501 -12.68 -31.87 40.30
C SER A 501 -11.80 -32.92 39.62
N PHE A 502 -10.81 -32.50 38.88
CA PHE A 502 -9.78 -33.42 38.37
C PHE A 502 -8.95 -34.01 39.52
N SER A 503 -8.52 -35.27 39.38
CA SER A 503 -7.53 -35.85 40.29
C SER A 503 -6.18 -35.09 40.15
N PRO A 504 -5.32 -35.09 41.20
CA PRO A 504 -4.01 -34.44 41.11
C PRO A 504 -3.18 -34.91 39.90
N ALA A 505 -3.22 -36.21 39.61
CA ALA A 505 -2.54 -36.78 38.44
C ALA A 505 -3.12 -36.23 37.12
N ALA A 506 -4.46 -36.12 37.00
CA ALA A 506 -5.09 -35.57 35.81
C ALA A 506 -4.79 -34.06 35.62
N GLN A 507 -4.66 -33.30 36.69
CA GLN A 507 -4.24 -31.89 36.63
C GLN A 507 -2.79 -31.75 36.14
N GLU A 508 -1.87 -32.57 36.65
CA GLU A 508 -0.47 -32.58 36.24
C GLU A 508 -0.34 -33.04 34.77
N GLU A 509 -1.06 -34.09 34.37
CA GLU A 509 -1.15 -34.55 32.97
C GLU A 509 -1.64 -33.47 32.02
N LEU A 510 -2.73 -32.76 32.38
CA LEU A 510 -3.29 -31.68 31.60
C LEU A 510 -2.32 -30.48 31.49
N HIS A 511 -1.58 -30.19 32.56
CA HIS A 511 -0.58 -29.12 32.56
C HIS A 511 0.57 -29.43 31.58
N ILE A 512 1.13 -30.63 31.61
CA ILE A 512 2.23 -31.04 30.73
C ILE A 512 1.77 -31.03 29.25
N LEU A 513 0.57 -31.54 28.97
CA LEU A 513 0.00 -31.46 27.61
C LEU A 513 -0.26 -30.01 27.20
N GLY A 514 -0.77 -29.18 28.10
CA GLY A 514 -0.97 -27.75 27.88
C GLY A 514 0.33 -27.03 27.50
N ASP A 515 1.43 -27.33 28.19
CA ASP A 515 2.76 -26.78 27.88
C ASP A 515 3.24 -27.18 26.49
N ALA A 516 3.01 -28.42 26.04
CA ALA A 516 3.33 -28.87 24.69
C ALA A 516 2.52 -28.13 23.64
N VAL A 517 1.21 -27.93 23.88
CA VAL A 517 0.32 -27.17 22.97
C VAL A 517 0.68 -25.69 22.96
N MET A 518 1.05 -25.09 24.07
CA MET A 518 1.53 -23.71 24.09
C MET A 518 2.85 -23.54 23.32
N GLU A 519 3.72 -24.53 23.32
CA GLU A 519 4.95 -24.53 22.54
C GLU A 519 4.66 -24.64 21.02
N ILE A 520 3.75 -25.53 20.59
CA ILE A 520 3.41 -25.62 19.16
C ILE A 520 2.74 -24.35 18.64
N LEU A 521 1.87 -23.73 19.46
CA LEU A 521 1.27 -22.43 19.15
C LEU A 521 2.33 -21.32 19.05
N ARG A 522 3.35 -21.33 19.92
CA ARG A 522 4.48 -20.41 19.88
C ARG A 522 5.28 -20.57 18.58
N LEU A 523 5.60 -21.81 18.21
CA LEU A 523 6.30 -22.13 16.96
C LEU A 523 5.51 -21.67 15.74
N THR A 524 4.20 -21.88 15.72
CA THR A 524 3.30 -21.47 14.64
C THR A 524 3.27 -19.95 14.49
N MET A 525 3.14 -19.22 15.60
CA MET A 525 3.22 -17.76 15.62
C MET A 525 4.56 -17.26 15.09
N GLU A 526 5.68 -17.84 15.55
CA GLU A 526 7.02 -17.44 15.07
C GLU A 526 7.22 -17.75 13.58
N ALA A 527 6.72 -18.88 13.09
CA ALA A 527 6.81 -19.26 11.69
C ALA A 527 6.05 -18.28 10.80
N LEU A 528 4.84 -17.86 11.20
CA LEU A 528 4.04 -16.85 10.50
C LEU A 528 4.68 -15.45 10.56
N GLN A 529 5.16 -15.04 11.75
CA GLN A 529 5.72 -13.71 11.96
C GLN A 529 7.02 -13.48 11.18
N ASN A 530 7.88 -14.50 11.12
CA ASN A 530 9.20 -14.41 10.51
C ASN A 530 9.25 -15.01 9.10
N ASP A 531 8.12 -15.53 8.59
CA ASP A 531 8.05 -16.28 7.32
C ASP A 531 9.14 -17.39 7.28
N SER A 532 9.26 -18.14 8.39
CA SER A 532 10.40 -19.04 8.65
C SER A 532 10.09 -20.48 8.30
N PHE A 533 10.65 -20.95 7.19
CA PHE A 533 10.61 -22.36 6.78
C PHE A 533 11.20 -23.30 7.87
N SER A 534 12.34 -22.92 8.46
CA SER A 534 13.01 -23.75 9.47
C SER A 534 12.20 -23.90 10.76
N THR A 535 11.45 -22.87 11.16
CA THR A 535 10.55 -22.93 12.32
C THR A 535 9.33 -23.80 12.01
N ALA A 536 8.76 -23.67 10.80
CA ALA A 536 7.63 -24.46 10.35
C ALA A 536 7.94 -25.98 10.32
N CYS A 537 9.16 -26.38 9.93
CA CYS A 537 9.60 -27.79 9.96
C CYS A 537 9.62 -28.43 11.36
N ARG A 538 9.60 -27.63 12.43
CA ARG A 538 9.64 -28.13 13.82
C ARG A 538 8.24 -28.35 14.42
N ILE A 539 7.20 -27.97 13.72
CA ILE A 539 5.82 -28.05 14.20
C ILE A 539 5.32 -29.49 14.11
N GLU A 540 5.44 -30.11 12.95
CA GLU A 540 4.97 -31.48 12.71
C GLU A 540 5.57 -32.52 13.68
N PRO A 541 6.91 -32.52 13.97
CA PRO A 541 7.48 -33.46 14.95
C PRO A 541 6.89 -33.30 16.36
N LEU A 542 6.45 -32.08 16.72
CA LEU A 542 5.83 -31.82 18.02
C LEU A 542 4.36 -32.23 18.04
N GLU A 543 3.65 -32.03 16.93
CA GLU A 543 2.26 -32.47 16.79
C GLU A 543 2.12 -33.98 16.94
N GLU A 544 2.93 -34.78 16.28
CA GLU A 544 2.98 -36.24 16.43
C GLU A 544 3.22 -36.67 17.90
N VAL A 545 4.05 -35.90 18.63
CA VAL A 545 4.26 -36.18 20.07
C VAL A 545 3.02 -35.81 20.88
N ILE A 546 2.31 -34.72 20.53
CA ILE A 546 1.05 -34.34 21.19
C ILE A 546 0.00 -35.43 20.98
N ASP A 547 -0.10 -36.02 19.80
CA ASP A 547 -1.01 -37.10 19.50
C ASP A 547 -0.72 -38.34 20.35
N ASP A 548 0.55 -38.73 20.44
CA ASP A 548 0.99 -39.84 21.34
C ASP A 548 0.66 -39.53 22.80
N MET A 549 0.83 -38.29 23.26
CA MET A 549 0.47 -37.86 24.63
C MET A 549 -1.03 -37.99 24.87
N VAL A 550 -1.86 -37.49 23.94
CA VAL A 550 -3.32 -37.54 24.03
C VAL A 550 -3.80 -39.01 24.09
N LEU A 551 -3.25 -39.87 23.25
CA LEU A 551 -3.57 -41.30 23.26
C LEU A 551 -3.24 -41.94 24.63
N LEU A 552 -2.04 -41.68 25.15
CA LEU A 552 -1.61 -42.17 26.48
C LEU A 552 -2.54 -41.66 27.59
N LEU A 553 -2.93 -40.39 27.56
CA LEU A 553 -3.78 -39.79 28.59
C LEU A 553 -5.21 -40.29 28.53
N LYS A 554 -5.76 -40.55 27.32
CA LYS A 554 -7.06 -41.22 27.14
C LYS A 554 -7.06 -42.64 27.76
N ASP A 555 -6.00 -43.41 27.54
CA ASP A 555 -5.87 -44.76 28.13
C ASP A 555 -5.76 -44.71 29.66
N ARG A 556 -4.95 -43.83 30.20
CA ARG A 556 -4.78 -43.60 31.63
C ARG A 556 -6.07 -43.17 32.31
N HIS A 557 -6.77 -42.24 31.67
CA HIS A 557 -8.06 -41.77 32.17
C HIS A 557 -9.08 -42.91 32.24
N THR A 558 -9.15 -43.76 31.20
CA THR A 558 -10.01 -44.92 31.16
C THR A 558 -9.68 -45.89 32.31
N ALA A 559 -8.39 -46.09 32.61
CA ALA A 559 -7.96 -46.92 33.76
C ALA A 559 -8.42 -46.31 35.08
N ARG A 560 -8.30 -45.00 35.32
CA ARG A 560 -8.80 -44.29 36.52
C ARG A 560 -10.31 -44.40 36.69
N LEU A 561 -11.07 -44.31 35.59
CA LEU A 561 -12.52 -44.51 35.59
C LEU A 561 -12.89 -45.94 36.03
N CYS A 562 -12.20 -46.96 35.50
CA CYS A 562 -12.43 -48.35 35.84
C CYS A 562 -12.09 -48.67 37.33
N GLN A 563 -11.15 -47.93 37.91
CA GLN A 563 -10.76 -48.05 39.33
C GLN A 563 -11.65 -47.21 40.27
N GLY A 564 -12.56 -46.40 39.74
CA GLY A 564 -13.43 -45.52 40.52
C GLY A 564 -12.71 -44.35 41.20
N VAL A 565 -11.52 -43.96 40.69
CA VAL A 565 -10.70 -42.88 41.25
C VAL A 565 -11.18 -41.50 40.82
N CYS A 566 -11.92 -41.39 39.71
CA CYS A 566 -12.46 -40.14 39.21
C CYS A 566 -13.98 -40.21 38.94
N SER A 567 -14.67 -39.07 39.02
CA SER A 567 -16.10 -39.00 38.68
C SER A 567 -16.28 -39.06 37.15
N ILE A 568 -17.42 -39.59 36.72
CA ILE A 568 -17.76 -39.70 35.30
C ILE A 568 -17.85 -38.29 34.68
N ASN A 569 -18.46 -37.32 35.37
CA ASN A 569 -18.66 -35.99 34.86
C ASN A 569 -17.33 -35.22 34.66
N ALA A 570 -16.44 -35.22 35.67
CA ALA A 570 -15.09 -34.68 35.51
C ALA A 570 -14.31 -35.41 34.41
N GLY A 571 -14.57 -36.71 34.24
CA GLY A 571 -13.98 -37.52 33.19
C GLY A 571 -14.37 -37.08 31.78
N LEU A 572 -15.62 -36.73 31.56
CA LEU A 572 -16.10 -36.22 30.26
C LEU A 572 -15.41 -34.90 29.93
N ILE A 573 -15.38 -33.95 30.87
CA ILE A 573 -14.69 -32.66 30.69
C ILE A 573 -13.19 -32.87 30.36
N PHE A 574 -12.54 -33.83 31.09
CA PHE A 574 -11.13 -34.15 30.82
C PHE A 574 -10.92 -34.68 29.40
N MET A 575 -11.76 -35.59 28.92
CA MET A 575 -11.69 -36.17 27.59
C MET A 575 -11.93 -35.14 26.50
N ASP A 576 -12.88 -34.21 26.72
CA ASP A 576 -13.15 -33.10 25.78
C ASP A 576 -11.99 -32.12 25.74
N ALA A 577 -11.38 -31.79 26.88
CA ALA A 577 -10.18 -30.96 26.95
C ALA A 577 -9.01 -31.57 26.17
N LEU A 578 -8.75 -32.88 26.32
CA LEU A 578 -7.73 -33.58 25.54
C LEU A 578 -8.00 -33.47 24.04
N THR A 579 -9.27 -33.65 23.63
CA THR A 579 -9.66 -33.62 22.23
C THR A 579 -9.50 -32.20 21.61
N TYR A 580 -9.82 -31.13 22.35
CA TYR A 580 -9.62 -29.78 21.85
C TYR A 580 -8.15 -29.37 21.82
N LEU A 581 -7.30 -29.87 22.72
CA LEU A 581 -5.86 -29.66 22.67
C LEU A 581 -5.21 -30.34 21.45
N GLU A 582 -5.60 -31.61 21.18
CA GLU A 582 -5.23 -32.34 19.95
C GLU A 582 -5.61 -31.53 18.71
N ARG A 583 -6.89 -31.12 18.60
CA ARG A 583 -7.36 -30.30 17.47
C ARG A 583 -6.63 -28.96 17.30
N ALA A 584 -6.22 -28.32 18.40
CA ALA A 584 -5.43 -27.10 18.32
C ALA A 584 -4.04 -27.37 17.72
N ALA A 585 -3.42 -28.51 18.05
CA ALA A 585 -2.15 -28.94 17.45
C ALA A 585 -2.32 -29.27 15.95
N ASP A 586 -3.41 -29.94 15.55
CA ASP A 586 -3.77 -30.21 14.14
C ASP A 586 -3.86 -28.92 13.31
N GLN A 587 -4.47 -27.84 13.87
CA GLN A 587 -4.54 -26.56 13.16
C GLN A 587 -3.14 -25.95 12.99
N CYS A 588 -2.25 -26.12 13.97
CA CYS A 588 -0.86 -25.67 13.89
C CYS A 588 -0.08 -26.42 12.81
N SER A 589 -0.21 -27.76 12.73
CA SER A 589 0.36 -28.58 11.65
C SER A 589 -0.17 -28.14 10.27
N SER A 590 -1.48 -27.94 10.16
CA SER A 590 -2.09 -27.42 8.92
C SER A 590 -1.48 -26.08 8.50
N ILE A 591 -1.29 -25.14 9.40
CA ILE A 591 -0.65 -23.84 9.13
C ILE A 591 0.82 -24.03 8.73
N ALA A 592 1.56 -24.92 9.39
CA ALA A 592 2.94 -25.23 9.05
C ALA A 592 3.05 -25.74 7.61
N MET A 593 2.16 -26.65 7.21
CA MET A 593 2.10 -27.18 5.84
C MET A 593 1.82 -26.09 4.80
N LEU A 594 0.97 -25.11 5.12
CA LEU A 594 0.71 -23.96 4.25
C LEU A 594 1.97 -23.10 4.06
N ILE A 595 2.74 -22.87 5.14
CA ILE A 595 4.01 -22.11 5.07
C ILE A 595 5.04 -22.88 4.23
N LEU A 596 5.17 -24.21 4.46
CA LEU A 596 6.12 -25.05 3.73
C LEU A 596 5.77 -25.20 2.25
N SER A 597 4.48 -25.19 1.89
CA SER A 597 4.00 -25.31 0.52
C SER A 597 4.16 -24.05 -0.32
N LYS A 598 4.34 -22.89 0.31
CA LYS A 598 4.38 -21.58 -0.34
C LYS A 598 5.40 -21.49 -1.48
N ASP A 599 6.60 -22.07 -1.29
CA ASP A 599 7.70 -22.05 -2.24
C ASP A 599 7.96 -23.44 -2.88
N ASN A 600 7.13 -24.46 -2.58
CA ASN A 600 7.29 -25.82 -3.07
C ASN A 600 5.99 -26.35 -3.70
N GLU A 601 5.96 -26.36 -5.05
CA GLU A 601 4.79 -26.87 -5.82
C GLU A 601 4.45 -28.35 -5.55
N ALA A 602 5.40 -29.17 -5.15
CA ALA A 602 5.15 -30.58 -4.88
C ALA A 602 4.34 -30.76 -3.59
N ILE A 603 4.68 -29.99 -2.54
CA ILE A 603 3.93 -29.96 -1.27
C ILE A 603 2.54 -29.36 -1.53
N MET A 604 2.47 -28.27 -2.30
CA MET A 604 1.21 -27.57 -2.60
C MET A 604 0.19 -28.47 -3.32
N LYS A 605 0.64 -29.41 -4.14
CA LYS A 605 -0.25 -30.31 -4.90
C LYS A 605 -0.78 -31.48 -4.07
N ASN A 606 -0.08 -31.91 -3.04
CA ASN A 606 -0.49 -33.05 -2.23
C ASN A 606 0.14 -33.03 -0.83
N HIS A 607 -0.42 -32.24 0.07
CA HIS A 607 0.02 -32.12 1.47
C HIS A 607 0.06 -33.47 2.19
N HIS A 608 -1.01 -34.25 2.05
CA HIS A 608 -1.12 -35.55 2.73
C HIS A 608 -0.04 -36.54 2.28
N HIS A 609 0.29 -36.56 0.98
CA HIS A 609 1.38 -37.41 0.50
C HIS A 609 2.76 -36.95 1.02
N TYR A 610 2.96 -35.62 1.16
CA TYR A 610 4.20 -35.10 1.73
C TYR A 610 4.38 -35.52 3.19
N LEU A 611 3.33 -35.43 4.02
CA LEU A 611 3.35 -35.88 5.41
C LEU A 611 3.63 -37.39 5.49
N GLN A 612 2.94 -38.22 4.70
CA GLN A 612 3.22 -39.65 4.64
C GLN A 612 4.67 -39.96 4.26
N VAL A 613 5.23 -39.23 3.30
CA VAL A 613 6.65 -39.38 2.93
C VAL A 613 7.55 -38.91 4.05
N LEU A 614 7.24 -37.78 4.71
CA LEU A 614 8.03 -37.25 5.82
C LEU A 614 8.10 -38.24 6.99
N HIS A 615 6.97 -38.80 7.41
CA HIS A 615 6.87 -39.78 8.49
C HIS A 615 7.56 -41.12 8.14
N SER A 616 7.59 -41.49 6.86
CA SER A 616 8.21 -42.72 6.37
C SER A 616 9.65 -42.60 5.89
N SER A 617 10.15 -41.35 5.68
CA SER A 617 11.42 -41.10 4.97
C SER A 617 12.68 -41.41 5.77
N GLY A 618 12.57 -41.53 7.10
CA GLY A 618 13.72 -41.64 7.98
C GLY A 618 14.63 -40.40 8.00
N ASP A 619 14.08 -39.20 7.71
CA ASP A 619 14.81 -37.96 7.81
C ASP A 619 15.38 -37.78 9.22
N GLN A 620 16.70 -37.77 9.32
CA GLN A 620 17.40 -37.72 10.60
C GLN A 620 17.12 -36.42 11.38
N SER A 621 16.85 -35.31 10.71
CA SER A 621 16.55 -34.04 11.37
C SER A 621 15.15 -34.05 11.97
N TYR A 622 14.17 -34.60 11.27
CA TYR A 622 12.81 -34.81 11.73
C TYR A 622 12.78 -35.74 12.96
N LEU A 623 13.39 -36.91 12.82
CA LEU A 623 13.43 -37.91 13.90
C LEU A 623 14.17 -37.41 15.15
N ALA A 624 15.24 -36.64 14.96
CA ALA A 624 15.97 -36.07 16.11
C ALA A 624 15.14 -35.00 16.84
N GLU A 625 14.39 -34.13 16.11
CA GLU A 625 13.49 -33.17 16.76
C GLU A 625 12.33 -33.86 17.43
N GLN A 626 11.70 -34.88 16.81
CA GLN A 626 10.63 -35.68 17.41
C GLN A 626 11.10 -36.36 18.69
N GLU A 627 12.26 -37.04 18.69
CA GLU A 627 12.81 -37.69 19.87
C GLU A 627 13.11 -36.69 20.99
N ASN A 628 13.66 -35.52 20.65
CA ASN A 628 13.88 -34.45 21.62
C ASN A 628 12.56 -33.99 22.27
N ARG A 629 11.47 -33.86 21.48
CA ARG A 629 10.14 -33.50 21.99
C ARG A 629 9.51 -34.61 22.80
N ARG A 630 9.70 -35.88 22.45
CA ARG A 630 9.27 -37.03 23.26
C ARG A 630 9.93 -37.04 24.64
N GLN A 631 11.22 -36.82 24.71
CA GLN A 631 11.94 -36.71 25.98
C GLN A 631 11.49 -35.52 26.82
N GLN A 632 11.12 -34.40 26.15
CA GLN A 632 10.71 -33.19 26.84
C GLN A 632 9.28 -33.27 27.41
N TYR A 633 8.33 -33.88 26.70
CA TYR A 633 6.91 -33.82 27.03
C TYR A 633 6.27 -35.19 27.31
N LEU A 634 6.59 -36.22 26.52
CA LEU A 634 5.97 -37.55 26.71
C LEU A 634 6.61 -38.32 27.87
N ALA A 635 7.94 -38.32 27.98
CA ALA A 635 8.64 -39.06 29.04
C ALA A 635 8.23 -38.61 30.46
N PRO A 636 8.03 -37.32 30.80
CA PRO A 636 7.50 -36.92 32.10
C PRO A 636 6.14 -37.52 32.41
N LEU A 637 5.24 -37.65 31.43
CA LEU A 637 3.93 -38.25 31.61
C LEU A 637 4.03 -39.72 32.04
N GLU A 638 5.00 -40.48 31.50
CA GLU A 638 5.19 -41.90 31.85
C GLU A 638 5.54 -42.10 33.31
N HIS A 639 6.08 -41.12 34.00
CA HIS A 639 6.50 -41.16 35.39
C HIS A 639 5.41 -40.76 36.41
N ILE A 640 4.29 -40.17 35.95
CA ILE A 640 3.17 -39.81 36.83
C ILE A 640 2.49 -41.09 37.33
N GLN A 641 2.43 -41.29 38.67
CA GLN A 641 1.70 -42.37 39.29
C GLN A 641 0.23 -41.96 39.51
N TYR A 642 -0.73 -42.84 39.18
CA TYR A 642 -2.17 -42.63 39.31
C TYR A 642 -2.86 -43.64 40.21
#